data_80cdb98a834309aecd7674d71f5acc65
#
_entry.id   80cdb98a834309aecd7674d71f5acc65
#
_cell.length_a   1.000
_cell.length_b   1.000
_cell.length_c   1.000
_cell.angle_alpha   90.00
_cell.angle_beta   90.00
_cell.angle_gamma   90.00
#
_symmetry.space_group_name_H-M   'P 1'
#
loop_
_entity.id
_entity.type
_entity.pdbx_description
1 polymer ?
#
loop_
_entity_poly.entity_id
_entity_poly.type
_entity_poly.pdbx_seq_one_letter_code
_entity_poly.pdbx_strand_id
1 'polypeptide(L)'
;MVLLITFVAASYTVGWATARSNAVALAQQQQIIKTSLSQSLSEMARQHRSLALWPPLARKLLSEPQDTAWFNQNVGSWLADMFEHQLVYIVDASGQPVYRWENGSNVPVAQFTHLRQPVEAMMRRLKAGDQMREIVDFTRIDNRPAALAIGIIGSDSSAQQAFMLISVKFLDDRYLLSLSRRSLLSDLRYLSGHPAEAGADWLLTDKENRPLGYLAWQPEKPGTLMLHFIGPLVAVVVLIITVICLVMLRRLWISSLRLSRSLLQLSASEAQAQHLAFHDVLTGLPNRALVEENLTHSLARLMRQQQQVALLLLDLDRFKLINDTYGHHAGDELIIEVGRRLGELINDGDTVGRLGGDEFVVIVNQIDSLHSVQLLCEKIIDAINRPFTLLGNDVWTGVSIGVTLAPEDASDKAEMMLKADIALYEAKSQGRGQFRLFVAAMDESVKTRQQVAADLRAALQSKQDLAVYYQPQLDMDGQKVVGLEALIRWNHPRYGEMAPTEFIPLAEEAGLIMQIGEWVLREACRVSLAWPDLIIAVNVSPLQFRTAGFAERTTAIIRQEKTLPSRIELEITEGVLIEDEKGAQETISQLRQVGFRIALDDFGTGYSSLNYLSHFPVDKIKIDRSFTQSLGVTGNGGAIMESMVRLGQAMGLTVTAEGVETRSQMAALAEAGCNQLQGFYFSQAVPEAEIVGLLTPRKAG
;
A
#
# COMPACT_ATOMS: atom_id res chain seq x y z
N MET A 1 -23.71 -14.10 53.86
CA MET A 1 -22.47 -14.62 53.28
C MET A 1 -22.47 -14.56 51.75
N VAL A 2 -23.45 -15.13 51.08
CA VAL A 2 -23.54 -15.11 49.59
C VAL A 2 -23.61 -13.67 49.02
N LEU A 3 -24.41 -12.79 49.63
CA LEU A 3 -24.51 -11.38 49.20
C LEU A 3 -23.21 -10.58 49.42
N LEU A 4 -22.42 -10.90 50.43
CA LEU A 4 -21.14 -10.26 50.69
C LEU A 4 -20.09 -10.74 49.66
N ILE A 5 -20.08 -12.04 49.36
CA ILE A 5 -19.19 -12.64 48.37
C ILE A 5 -19.52 -12.11 46.95
N THR A 6 -20.80 -11.99 46.60
CA THR A 6 -21.21 -11.42 45.32
C THR A 6 -20.90 -9.92 45.20
N PHE A 7 -21.00 -9.17 46.27
CA PHE A 7 -20.60 -7.75 46.30
C PHE A 7 -19.09 -7.59 46.10
N VAL A 8 -18.28 -8.39 46.79
CA VAL A 8 -16.81 -8.38 46.64
C VAL A 8 -16.41 -8.81 45.24
N ALA A 9 -17.02 -9.87 44.71
CA ALA A 9 -16.73 -10.36 43.34
C ALA A 9 -17.17 -9.33 42.29
N ALA A 10 -18.35 -8.70 42.46
CA ALA A 10 -18.81 -7.66 41.54
C ALA A 10 -17.92 -6.40 41.59
N SER A 11 -17.51 -5.99 42.79
CA SER A 11 -16.57 -4.88 42.96
C SER A 11 -15.21 -5.16 42.32
N TYR A 12 -14.73 -6.39 42.47
CA TYR A 12 -13.48 -6.83 41.81
C TYR A 12 -13.60 -6.87 40.29
N THR A 13 -14.68 -7.43 39.74
CA THR A 13 -14.90 -7.50 38.29
C THR A 13 -15.09 -6.13 37.64
N VAL A 14 -15.82 -5.23 38.32
CA VAL A 14 -15.97 -3.85 37.84
C VAL A 14 -14.63 -3.10 37.90
N GLY A 15 -13.89 -3.24 38.98
CA GLY A 15 -12.54 -2.67 39.10
C GLY A 15 -11.58 -3.18 38.03
N TRP A 16 -11.61 -4.50 37.80
CA TRP A 16 -10.80 -5.13 36.73
C TRP A 16 -11.25 -4.66 35.35
N ALA A 17 -12.55 -4.64 35.06
CA ALA A 17 -13.10 -4.17 33.77
C ALA A 17 -12.76 -2.70 33.52
N THR A 18 -12.84 -1.84 34.56
CA THR A 18 -12.45 -0.44 34.52
C THR A 18 -10.97 -0.28 34.16
N ALA A 19 -10.09 -1.00 34.86
CA ALA A 19 -8.65 -0.96 34.62
C ALA A 19 -8.33 -1.45 33.19
N ARG A 20 -8.99 -2.52 32.74
CA ARG A 20 -8.81 -3.11 31.40
C ARG A 20 -9.31 -2.16 30.31
N SER A 21 -10.48 -1.53 30.50
CA SER A 21 -11.05 -0.57 29.54
C SER A 21 -10.14 0.64 29.38
N ASN A 22 -9.61 1.19 30.48
CA ASN A 22 -8.66 2.31 30.43
C ASN A 22 -7.35 1.92 29.75
N ALA A 23 -6.85 0.71 30.00
CA ALA A 23 -5.63 0.21 29.38
C ALA A 23 -5.79 0.02 27.86
N VAL A 24 -6.94 -0.50 27.42
CA VAL A 24 -7.24 -0.66 25.99
C VAL A 24 -7.38 0.69 25.31
N ALA A 25 -8.11 1.63 25.91
CA ALA A 25 -8.25 2.98 25.37
C ALA A 25 -6.90 3.67 25.23
N LEU A 26 -6.03 3.54 26.22
CA LEU A 26 -4.68 4.10 26.19
C LEU A 26 -3.83 3.46 25.07
N ALA A 27 -3.86 2.13 24.96
CA ALA A 27 -3.12 1.43 23.91
C ALA A 27 -3.59 1.85 22.50
N GLN A 28 -4.89 2.04 22.32
CA GLN A 28 -5.46 2.56 21.08
C GLN A 28 -4.99 3.98 20.79
N GLN A 29 -5.01 4.85 21.79
CA GLN A 29 -4.53 6.24 21.68
C GLN A 29 -3.03 6.28 21.33
N GLN A 30 -2.22 5.44 21.95
CA GLN A 30 -0.79 5.31 21.63
C GLN A 30 -0.57 4.83 20.19
N GLN A 31 -1.38 3.90 19.73
CA GLN A 31 -1.30 3.42 18.35
C GLN A 31 -1.73 4.51 17.34
N ILE A 32 -2.74 5.29 17.69
CA ILE A 32 -3.20 6.41 16.87
C ILE A 32 -2.09 7.47 16.73
N ILE A 33 -1.45 7.87 17.84
CA ILE A 33 -0.38 8.87 17.79
C ILE A 33 0.82 8.37 16.96
N LYS A 34 1.21 7.11 17.17
CA LYS A 34 2.27 6.47 16.38
C LYS A 34 1.99 6.54 14.89
N THR A 35 0.80 6.15 14.50
CA THR A 35 0.37 6.15 13.09
C THR A 35 0.32 7.58 12.55
N SER A 36 -0.23 8.52 13.31
CA SER A 36 -0.33 9.92 12.93
C SER A 36 1.02 10.61 12.76
N LEU A 37 1.98 10.30 13.64
CA LEU A 37 3.36 10.81 13.51
C LEU A 37 4.05 10.25 12.28
N SER A 38 3.93 8.94 12.05
CA SER A 38 4.48 8.28 10.86
C SER A 38 3.89 8.85 9.57
N GLN A 39 2.58 9.06 9.56
CA GLN A 39 1.87 9.68 8.45
C GLN A 39 2.33 11.13 8.24
N SER A 40 2.55 11.89 9.32
CA SER A 40 3.03 13.27 9.23
C SER A 40 4.44 13.36 8.61
N LEU A 41 5.36 12.48 9.00
CA LEU A 41 6.67 12.41 8.35
C LEU A 41 6.57 12.03 6.87
N SER A 42 5.71 11.05 6.56
CA SER A 42 5.49 10.63 5.17
C SER A 42 4.87 11.74 4.32
N GLU A 43 3.98 12.52 4.92
CA GLU A 43 3.37 13.69 4.27
C GLU A 43 4.40 14.80 4.04
N MET A 44 5.18 15.14 5.07
CA MET A 44 6.26 16.11 4.95
C MET A 44 7.29 15.68 3.89
N ALA A 45 7.60 14.40 3.87
CA ALA A 45 8.46 13.83 2.84
C ALA A 45 7.87 14.05 1.44
N ARG A 46 6.59 13.74 1.20
CA ARG A 46 5.93 14.00 -0.09
C ARG A 46 5.97 15.48 -0.50
N GLN A 47 5.66 16.38 0.46
CA GLN A 47 5.66 17.83 0.24
C GLN A 47 7.06 18.34 -0.17
N HIS A 48 8.04 17.96 0.61
CA HIS A 48 9.45 18.34 0.40
C HIS A 48 9.96 17.84 -0.96
N ARG A 49 9.64 16.62 -1.31
CA ARG A 49 10.05 15.97 -2.56
C ARG A 49 9.46 16.63 -3.79
N SER A 50 8.18 16.97 -3.74
CA SER A 50 7.52 17.60 -4.88
C SER A 50 8.25 18.87 -5.31
N LEU A 51 8.86 19.54 -4.32
CA LEU A 51 9.64 20.75 -4.58
C LEU A 51 11.09 20.43 -4.96
N ALA A 52 11.75 19.52 -4.25
CA ALA A 52 13.13 19.15 -4.51
C ALA A 52 13.35 18.60 -5.93
N LEU A 53 12.33 17.92 -6.48
CA LEU A 53 12.36 17.38 -7.83
C LEU A 53 11.73 18.28 -8.90
N TRP A 54 11.25 19.44 -8.50
CA TRP A 54 10.64 20.36 -9.44
C TRP A 54 11.69 20.95 -10.39
N PRO A 55 11.63 20.65 -11.71
CA PRO A 55 12.72 21.01 -12.63
C PRO A 55 12.98 22.52 -12.72
N PRO A 56 11.98 23.41 -12.57
CA PRO A 56 12.25 24.84 -12.53
C PRO A 56 13.13 25.27 -11.35
N LEU A 57 12.99 24.62 -10.19
CA LEU A 57 13.82 24.95 -9.04
C LEU A 57 15.31 24.65 -9.31
N ALA A 58 15.60 23.45 -9.81
CA ALA A 58 16.98 23.08 -10.12
C ALA A 58 17.60 23.99 -11.20
N ARG A 59 16.82 24.32 -12.26
CA ARG A 59 17.27 25.24 -13.31
C ARG A 59 17.54 26.65 -12.76
N LYS A 60 16.63 27.15 -11.93
CA LYS A 60 16.77 28.50 -11.38
C LYS A 60 17.97 28.62 -10.46
N LEU A 61 18.25 27.60 -9.67
CA LEU A 61 19.44 27.56 -8.80
C LEU A 61 20.75 27.57 -9.59
N LEU A 62 20.78 26.98 -10.77
CA LEU A 62 21.95 26.96 -11.63
C LEU A 62 22.13 28.26 -12.42
N SER A 63 21.05 28.90 -12.84
CA SER A 63 21.09 30.11 -13.67
C SER A 63 21.10 31.41 -12.88
N GLU A 64 20.27 31.50 -11.84
CA GLU A 64 20.07 32.71 -11.04
C GLU A 64 19.85 32.37 -9.56
N PRO A 65 20.88 31.88 -8.87
CA PRO A 65 20.77 31.44 -7.47
C PRO A 65 20.44 32.59 -6.49
N GLN A 66 20.59 33.86 -6.91
CA GLN A 66 20.29 35.03 -6.09
C GLN A 66 18.90 35.64 -6.33
N ASP A 67 18.07 35.07 -7.18
CA ASP A 67 16.68 35.52 -7.42
C ASP A 67 15.78 35.18 -6.22
N THR A 68 15.97 35.94 -5.16
CA THR A 68 15.23 35.74 -3.90
C THR A 68 13.74 35.95 -4.07
N ALA A 69 13.30 36.80 -4.99
CA ALA A 69 11.87 37.03 -5.24
C ALA A 69 11.19 35.76 -5.78
N TRP A 70 11.82 35.11 -6.73
CA TRP A 70 11.33 33.87 -7.29
C TRP A 70 11.30 32.75 -6.26
N PHE A 71 12.38 32.61 -5.47
CA PHE A 71 12.44 31.60 -4.42
C PHE A 71 11.43 31.85 -3.31
N ASN A 72 11.18 33.11 -2.95
CA ASN A 72 10.16 33.45 -1.98
C ASN A 72 8.77 32.95 -2.42
N GLN A 73 8.41 33.24 -3.67
CA GLN A 73 7.11 32.89 -4.19
C GLN A 73 6.93 31.38 -4.42
N ASN A 74 7.97 30.72 -4.92
CA ASN A 74 7.86 29.36 -5.44
C ASN A 74 8.39 28.29 -4.49
N VAL A 75 9.15 28.69 -3.47
CA VAL A 75 9.75 27.76 -2.51
C VAL A 75 9.32 28.10 -1.09
N GLY A 76 9.69 29.27 -0.60
CA GLY A 76 9.47 29.69 0.78
C GLY A 76 7.99 29.78 1.12
N SER A 77 7.24 30.65 0.46
CA SER A 77 5.82 30.81 0.73
C SER A 77 5.03 29.57 0.34
N TRP A 78 5.41 28.85 -0.71
CA TRP A 78 4.71 27.64 -1.09
C TRP A 78 4.76 26.57 0.03
N LEU A 79 5.95 26.30 0.60
CA LEU A 79 6.06 25.36 1.73
C LEU A 79 5.46 25.92 3.02
N ALA A 80 5.61 27.22 3.26
CA ALA A 80 5.10 27.85 4.47
C ALA A 80 3.57 27.97 4.44
N ASP A 81 3.01 28.53 3.38
CA ASP A 81 1.58 28.86 3.32
C ASP A 81 0.72 27.63 3.07
N MET A 82 1.22 26.69 2.26
CA MET A 82 0.46 25.47 1.92
C MET A 82 0.64 24.35 2.94
N PHE A 83 1.80 24.28 3.60
CA PHE A 83 2.14 23.11 4.44
C PHE A 83 2.70 23.49 5.81
N GLU A 84 2.73 24.79 6.15
CA GLU A 84 3.15 25.30 7.45
C GLU A 84 4.61 24.95 7.83
N HIS A 85 5.52 24.89 6.85
CA HIS A 85 6.94 24.79 7.16
C HIS A 85 7.45 26.14 7.66
N GLN A 86 8.04 26.17 8.85
CA GLN A 86 8.49 27.40 9.45
C GLN A 86 9.85 27.86 8.95
N LEU A 87 10.72 26.91 8.62
CA LEU A 87 12.06 27.21 8.11
C LEU A 87 12.28 26.45 6.80
N VAL A 88 12.74 27.15 5.79
CA VAL A 88 13.09 26.57 4.50
C VAL A 88 14.44 27.16 4.06
N TYR A 89 15.38 26.27 3.78
CA TYR A 89 16.70 26.65 3.31
C TYR A 89 17.05 25.90 2.04
N ILE A 90 17.80 26.55 1.19
CA ILE A 90 18.53 25.87 0.14
C ILE A 90 20.01 26.09 0.43
N VAL A 91 20.76 25.00 0.50
CA VAL A 91 22.20 25.05 0.72
C VAL A 91 22.92 24.49 -0.49
N ASP A 92 24.13 24.98 -0.73
CA ASP A 92 25.00 24.47 -1.77
C ASP A 92 25.72 23.17 -1.35
N ALA A 93 26.57 22.65 -2.21
CA ALA A 93 27.36 21.45 -1.95
C ALA A 93 28.33 21.58 -0.76
N SER A 94 28.73 22.81 -0.41
CA SER A 94 29.58 23.14 0.74
C SER A 94 28.76 23.24 2.04
N GLY A 95 27.42 23.21 1.95
CA GLY A 95 26.52 23.37 3.08
C GLY A 95 26.28 24.85 3.45
N GLN A 96 26.64 25.78 2.56
CA GLN A 96 26.37 27.20 2.77
C GLN A 96 24.92 27.51 2.28
N PRO A 97 24.14 28.27 3.05
CA PRO A 97 22.80 28.64 2.65
C PRO A 97 22.84 29.64 1.49
N VAL A 98 22.16 29.25 0.40
CA VAL A 98 21.94 30.12 -0.77
C VAL A 98 20.57 30.82 -0.65
N TYR A 99 19.63 30.20 0.01
CA TYR A 99 18.30 30.75 0.24
C TYR A 99 17.83 30.41 1.65
N ARG A 100 17.12 31.34 2.27
CA ARG A 100 16.61 31.22 3.62
C ARG A 100 15.23 31.87 3.74
N TRP A 101 14.26 31.06 4.20
CA TRP A 101 12.92 31.49 4.51
C TRP A 101 12.56 31.07 5.93
N GLU A 102 12.13 32.03 6.73
CA GLU A 102 11.80 31.80 8.13
C GLU A 102 10.50 32.50 8.52
N ASN A 103 9.60 31.75 9.13
CA ASN A 103 8.38 32.26 9.73
C ASN A 103 7.56 33.21 8.83
N GLY A 104 7.45 32.90 7.55
CA GLY A 104 6.67 33.69 6.61
C GLY A 104 7.41 34.84 5.93
N SER A 105 8.73 34.97 6.12
CA SER A 105 9.52 36.03 5.49
C SER A 105 10.89 35.54 5.03
N ASN A 106 11.41 36.17 3.98
CA ASN A 106 12.81 35.98 3.59
C ASN A 106 13.72 36.70 4.59
N VAL A 107 14.75 36.01 5.05
CA VAL A 107 15.74 36.53 5.97
C VAL A 107 17.12 36.54 5.30
N PRO A 108 17.97 37.55 5.53
CA PRO A 108 19.31 37.58 4.94
C PRO A 108 20.07 36.28 5.17
N VAL A 109 20.79 35.83 4.15
CA VAL A 109 21.58 34.61 4.19
C VAL A 109 22.68 34.76 5.23
N ALA A 110 22.48 34.19 6.41
CA ALA A 110 23.45 34.11 7.48
C ALA A 110 23.79 32.65 7.75
N GLN A 111 24.89 32.37 8.44
CA GLN A 111 25.23 31.02 8.86
C GLN A 111 24.08 30.44 9.69
N PHE A 112 23.59 29.28 9.30
CA PHE A 112 22.51 28.59 10.03
C PHE A 112 23.07 27.81 11.23
N THR A 113 23.61 28.56 12.20
CA THR A 113 24.28 28.00 13.38
C THR A 113 23.39 27.07 14.20
N HIS A 114 22.11 27.40 14.30
CA HIS A 114 21.13 26.63 15.09
C HIS A 114 20.73 25.30 14.45
N LEU A 115 20.71 25.23 13.12
CA LEU A 115 20.37 24.02 12.37
C LEU A 115 21.58 23.15 12.06
N ARG A 116 22.77 23.65 12.26
CA ARG A 116 24.02 23.04 11.79
C ARG A 116 24.17 21.59 12.27
N GLN A 117 24.03 21.36 13.56
CA GLN A 117 24.20 20.00 14.13
C GLN A 117 23.17 18.97 13.59
N PRO A 118 21.86 19.22 13.67
CA PRO A 118 20.87 18.27 13.14
C PRO A 118 21.00 18.09 11.63
N VAL A 119 21.26 19.17 10.88
CA VAL A 119 21.43 19.11 9.43
C VAL A 119 22.69 18.33 9.06
N GLU A 120 23.83 18.59 9.67
CA GLU A 120 25.07 17.85 9.40
C GLU A 120 24.92 16.35 9.74
N ALA A 121 24.20 16.03 10.81
CA ALA A 121 23.91 14.65 11.16
C ALA A 121 23.09 13.95 10.07
N MET A 122 22.02 14.59 9.60
CA MET A 122 21.18 14.03 8.54
C MET A 122 21.88 14.05 7.17
N MET A 123 22.69 15.06 6.88
CA MET A 123 23.50 15.11 5.66
C MET A 123 24.55 13.98 5.63
N ARG A 124 25.17 13.66 6.77
CA ARG A 124 26.06 12.49 6.85
C ARG A 124 25.32 11.19 6.55
N ARG A 125 24.11 11.04 7.08
CA ARG A 125 23.24 9.90 6.78
C ARG A 125 22.83 9.87 5.29
N LEU A 126 22.52 11.02 4.72
CA LEU A 126 22.18 11.15 3.31
C LEU A 126 23.37 10.76 2.41
N LYS A 127 24.60 11.15 2.79
CA LYS A 127 25.84 10.81 2.06
C LYS A 127 26.30 9.37 2.30
N ALA A 128 26.01 8.79 3.46
CA ALA A 128 26.37 7.41 3.80
C ALA A 128 25.45 6.36 3.18
N GLY A 129 24.21 6.74 2.84
CA GLY A 129 23.28 5.90 2.10
C GLY A 129 23.52 6.10 0.61
N ASP A 130 24.14 5.14 -0.04
CA ASP A 130 24.66 5.22 -1.43
C ASP A 130 23.61 5.64 -2.48
N GLN A 131 22.35 5.89 -2.10
CA GLN A 131 21.29 6.33 -3.01
C GLN A 131 20.08 6.98 -2.29
N MET A 132 20.17 7.32 -1.00
CA MET A 132 19.15 8.16 -0.37
C MET A 132 19.23 9.56 -0.93
N ARG A 133 18.15 10.05 -1.55
CA ARG A 133 18.05 11.43 -2.02
C ARG A 133 17.37 12.36 -1.05
N GLU A 134 16.71 11.81 -0.06
CA GLU A 134 15.96 12.55 0.93
C GLU A 134 15.89 11.79 2.25
N ILE A 135 15.94 12.53 3.32
CA ILE A 135 15.72 12.04 4.68
C ILE A 135 14.73 12.98 5.36
N VAL A 136 13.71 12.38 5.97
CA VAL A 136 12.81 13.10 6.88
C VAL A 136 12.81 12.37 8.21
N ASP A 137 13.04 13.13 9.26
CA ASP A 137 13.12 12.58 10.61
C ASP A 137 12.69 13.63 11.64
N PHE A 138 12.30 13.17 12.81
CA PHE A 138 12.16 14.05 13.95
C PHE A 138 13.54 14.37 14.54
N THR A 139 13.70 15.59 14.97
CA THR A 139 14.94 16.06 15.59
C THR A 139 14.64 17.17 16.61
N ARG A 140 15.67 17.64 17.28
CA ARG A 140 15.56 18.79 18.17
C ARG A 140 16.35 19.95 17.59
N ILE A 141 15.69 21.09 17.42
CA ILE A 141 16.29 22.33 16.92
C ILE A 141 16.01 23.41 17.96
N ASP A 142 17.05 24.07 18.46
CA ASP A 142 16.96 25.06 19.56
C ASP A 142 16.14 24.55 20.76
N ASN A 143 16.39 23.32 21.15
CA ASN A 143 15.68 22.60 22.20
C ASN A 143 14.17 22.38 21.95
N ARG A 144 13.69 22.63 20.73
CA ARG A 144 12.31 22.42 20.29
C ARG A 144 12.22 21.18 19.39
N PRO A 145 11.23 20.34 19.54
CA PRO A 145 11.03 19.21 18.65
C PRO A 145 10.59 19.70 17.28
N ALA A 146 11.13 19.14 16.25
CA ALA A 146 10.83 19.48 14.87
C ALA A 146 10.92 18.27 13.97
N ALA A 147 10.14 18.25 12.92
CA ALA A 147 10.37 17.41 11.76
C ALA A 147 11.30 18.16 10.80
N LEU A 148 12.39 17.52 10.45
CA LEU A 148 13.40 18.06 9.53
C LEU A 148 13.43 17.19 8.28
N ALA A 149 13.25 17.81 7.14
CA ALA A 149 13.41 17.18 5.84
C ALA A 149 14.65 17.76 5.16
N ILE A 150 15.47 16.89 4.61
CA ILE A 150 16.64 17.24 3.81
C ILE A 150 16.62 16.40 2.54
N GLY A 151 16.74 17.05 1.39
CA GLY A 151 16.77 16.36 0.12
C GLY A 151 17.59 17.09 -0.94
N ILE A 152 18.15 16.34 -1.85
CA ILE A 152 18.96 16.83 -2.95
C ILE A 152 18.04 17.40 -4.03
N ILE A 153 18.30 18.65 -4.45
CA ILE A 153 17.57 19.32 -5.51
C ILE A 153 18.13 18.90 -6.87
N GLY A 154 17.21 18.50 -7.76
CA GLY A 154 17.56 18.12 -9.11
C GLY A 154 18.05 16.69 -9.24
N SER A 155 18.48 16.34 -10.44
CA SER A 155 18.70 14.98 -10.88
C SER A 155 20.16 14.58 -11.02
N ASP A 156 21.04 15.55 -11.29
CA ASP A 156 22.44 15.27 -11.57
C ASP A 156 23.23 15.01 -10.29
N SER A 157 23.88 13.86 -10.29
CA SER A 157 24.74 13.39 -9.19
C SER A 157 26.21 13.81 -9.33
N SER A 158 26.50 14.83 -10.13
CA SER A 158 27.84 15.42 -10.08
C SER A 158 28.02 16.09 -8.72
N ALA A 159 28.74 15.43 -7.84
CA ALA A 159 28.90 15.76 -6.42
C ALA A 159 29.47 17.16 -6.14
N GLN A 160 29.79 17.96 -7.13
CA GLN A 160 30.38 19.29 -7.02
C GLN A 160 29.39 20.45 -7.07
N GLN A 161 28.11 20.24 -7.45
CA GLN A 161 27.12 21.32 -7.54
C GLN A 161 25.71 20.90 -7.04
N ALA A 162 25.59 19.91 -6.18
CA ALA A 162 24.29 19.48 -5.68
C ALA A 162 23.77 20.47 -4.61
N PHE A 163 22.74 21.22 -4.96
CA PHE A 163 21.98 21.97 -3.96
C PHE A 163 21.10 21.03 -3.14
N MET A 164 20.91 21.38 -1.88
CA MET A 164 20.01 20.64 -0.99
C MET A 164 18.90 21.55 -0.48
N LEU A 165 17.70 21.07 -0.55
CA LEU A 165 16.55 21.66 0.13
C LEU A 165 16.52 21.15 1.56
N ILE A 166 16.33 22.06 2.48
CA ILE A 166 16.15 21.78 3.91
C ILE A 166 14.86 22.45 4.31
N SER A 167 13.97 21.72 4.95
CA SER A 167 12.77 22.32 5.52
C SER A 167 12.50 21.79 6.92
N VAL A 168 11.97 22.66 7.75
CA VAL A 168 11.68 22.37 9.15
C VAL A 168 10.23 22.69 9.43
N LYS A 169 9.60 21.77 10.11
CA LYS A 169 8.28 21.95 10.70
C LYS A 169 8.38 21.68 12.19
N PHE A 170 8.25 22.74 12.99
CA PHE A 170 8.26 22.57 14.44
C PHE A 170 7.00 21.86 14.92
N LEU A 171 7.16 21.02 15.92
CA LEU A 171 6.03 20.46 16.66
C LEU A 171 5.54 21.50 17.68
N ASP A 172 5.15 22.66 17.17
CA ASP A 172 4.63 23.76 17.96
C ASP A 172 3.16 23.55 18.34
N ASP A 173 2.59 24.48 19.09
CA ASP A 173 1.21 24.37 19.55
C ASP A 173 0.21 24.26 18.41
N ARG A 174 0.47 24.88 17.27
CA ARG A 174 -0.41 24.75 16.07
C ARG A 174 -0.38 23.34 15.50
N TYR A 175 0.82 22.81 15.34
CA TYR A 175 1.02 21.43 14.88
C TYR A 175 0.37 20.45 15.86
N LEU A 176 0.64 20.60 17.18
CA LEU A 176 0.09 19.74 18.19
C LEU A 176 -1.45 19.83 18.25
N LEU A 177 -2.04 21.02 18.08
CA LEU A 177 -3.48 21.19 17.94
C LEU A 177 -4.03 20.49 16.69
N SER A 178 -3.34 20.57 15.55
CA SER A 178 -3.75 19.89 14.34
C SER A 178 -3.68 18.37 14.50
N LEU A 179 -2.63 17.89 15.15
CA LEU A 179 -2.42 16.48 15.45
C LEU A 179 -3.47 15.99 16.47
N SER A 180 -3.72 16.77 17.52
CA SER A 180 -4.77 16.51 18.50
C SER A 180 -6.15 16.33 17.86
N ARG A 181 -6.52 17.24 16.96
CA ARG A 181 -7.79 17.14 16.22
C ARG A 181 -7.88 15.90 15.33
N ARG A 182 -6.80 15.56 14.63
CA ARG A 182 -6.75 14.37 13.76
C ARG A 182 -6.77 13.06 14.54
N SER A 183 -6.09 13.05 15.67
CA SER A 183 -5.98 11.88 16.54
C SER A 183 -7.10 11.80 17.59
N LEU A 184 -7.95 12.81 17.68
CA LEU A 184 -9.00 12.92 18.72
C LEU A 184 -8.44 12.83 20.15
N LEU A 185 -7.18 13.25 20.34
CA LEU A 185 -6.52 13.25 21.65
C LEU A 185 -6.61 14.65 22.26
N SER A 186 -7.17 14.74 23.45
CA SER A 186 -7.33 16.00 24.14
C SER A 186 -6.04 16.45 24.80
N ASP A 187 -5.76 17.77 24.77
CA ASP A 187 -4.62 18.39 25.45
C ASP A 187 -3.26 17.76 25.08
N LEU A 188 -3.09 17.47 23.78
CA LEU A 188 -1.82 16.95 23.29
C LEU A 188 -0.73 18.02 23.39
N ARG A 189 0.31 17.73 24.13
CA ARG A 189 1.42 18.64 24.39
C ARG A 189 2.76 17.92 24.33
N TYR A 190 3.79 18.67 24.00
CA TYR A 190 5.16 18.18 24.04
C TYR A 190 5.79 18.47 25.40
N LEU A 191 6.53 17.48 25.92
CA LEU A 191 7.31 17.59 27.16
C LEU A 191 8.78 17.18 26.88
N SER A 192 9.71 17.96 27.38
CA SER A 192 11.14 17.65 27.23
C SER A 192 11.63 16.53 28.15
N GLY A 193 10.89 16.26 29.24
CA GLY A 193 11.17 15.21 30.22
C GLY A 193 9.99 14.23 30.34
N HIS A 194 10.19 13.14 31.06
CA HIS A 194 9.17 12.13 31.28
C HIS A 194 7.98 12.74 32.05
N PRO A 195 6.74 12.58 31.58
CA PRO A 195 5.56 13.05 32.27
C PRO A 195 5.40 12.37 33.63
N ALA A 196 4.83 13.10 34.58
CA ALA A 196 4.64 12.58 35.96
C ALA A 196 3.58 11.49 36.04
N GLU A 197 2.61 11.46 35.10
CA GLU A 197 1.62 10.40 34.99
C GLU A 197 2.04 9.37 33.96
N ALA A 198 2.36 8.17 34.40
CA ALA A 198 2.69 7.06 33.52
C ALA A 198 1.48 6.64 32.68
N GLY A 199 1.64 6.57 31.38
CA GLY A 199 0.71 5.90 30.48
C GLY A 199 -0.11 6.78 29.55
N ALA A 200 -0.05 8.08 29.69
CA ALA A 200 -0.70 9.02 28.76
C ALA A 200 0.33 9.76 27.90
N ASP A 201 1.33 9.03 27.51
CA ASP A 201 2.44 9.59 26.77
C ASP A 201 2.93 8.65 25.65
N TRP A 202 3.67 9.25 24.74
CA TRP A 202 4.39 8.57 23.69
C TRP A 202 5.80 9.15 23.61
N LEU A 203 6.80 8.28 23.72
CA LEU A 203 8.18 8.68 23.54
C LEU A 203 8.41 9.07 22.09
N LEU A 204 8.66 10.33 21.84
CA LEU A 204 9.07 10.82 20.54
C LEU A 204 10.55 10.51 20.35
N THR A 205 10.86 9.73 19.33
CA THR A 205 12.21 9.36 18.97
C THR A 205 12.53 9.76 17.54
N ASP A 206 13.79 9.94 17.25
CA ASP A 206 14.27 9.94 15.87
C ASP A 206 14.35 8.51 15.30
N LYS A 207 14.73 8.36 14.04
CA LYS A 207 14.91 7.06 13.37
C LYS A 207 16.03 6.19 13.95
N GLU A 208 16.91 6.77 14.76
CA GLU A 208 17.95 6.06 15.50
C GLU A 208 17.51 5.67 16.92
N ASN A 209 16.20 5.82 17.21
CA ASN A 209 15.58 5.61 18.52
C ASN A 209 16.13 6.49 19.65
N ARG A 210 16.77 7.63 19.33
CA ARG A 210 17.19 8.60 20.34
C ARG A 210 15.99 9.39 20.84
N PRO A 211 15.82 9.54 22.15
CA PRO A 211 14.68 10.25 22.71
C PRO A 211 14.77 11.76 22.41
N LEU A 212 13.71 12.28 21.87
CA LEU A 212 13.55 13.72 21.61
C LEU A 212 12.67 14.38 22.66
N GLY A 213 11.88 13.63 23.40
CA GLY A 213 10.95 14.08 24.41
C GLY A 213 9.70 13.21 24.40
N TYR A 214 8.64 13.69 24.99
CA TYR A 214 7.39 12.96 25.13
C TYR A 214 6.26 13.79 24.54
N LEU A 215 5.36 13.12 23.84
CA LEU A 215 4.04 13.65 23.55
C LEU A 215 3.10 13.14 24.65
N ALA A 216 2.57 14.03 25.42
CA ALA A 216 1.64 13.71 26.49
C ALA A 216 0.27 14.27 26.14
N TRP A 217 -0.76 13.56 26.50
CA TRP A 217 -2.14 14.00 26.32
C TRP A 217 -2.98 13.60 27.52
N GLN A 218 -4.16 14.19 27.61
CA GLN A 218 -5.10 13.82 28.64
C GLN A 218 -5.76 12.49 28.25
N PRO A 219 -5.46 11.38 28.96
CA PRO A 219 -5.99 10.07 28.57
C PRO A 219 -7.50 10.03 28.81
N GLU A 220 -8.22 9.62 27.81
CA GLU A 220 -9.59 9.20 28.02
C GLU A 220 -9.58 7.95 28.91
N LYS A 221 -10.20 8.07 30.04
CA LYS A 221 -10.36 6.98 31.01
C LYS A 221 -11.83 6.53 31.02
N PRO A 222 -12.31 5.91 29.92
CA PRO A 222 -13.72 5.52 29.78
C PRO A 222 -14.18 4.61 30.93
N GLY A 223 -13.25 3.77 31.40
CA GLY A 223 -13.53 2.93 32.56
C GLY A 223 -13.76 3.70 33.84
N THR A 224 -12.97 4.76 34.11
CA THR A 224 -13.16 5.59 35.31
C THR A 224 -14.41 6.47 35.19
N LEU A 225 -14.73 6.95 34.00
CA LEU A 225 -15.96 7.69 33.74
C LEU A 225 -17.17 6.78 33.94
N MET A 226 -17.14 5.57 33.43
CA MET A 226 -18.16 4.55 33.68
C MET A 226 -18.29 4.24 35.17
N LEU A 227 -17.16 4.09 35.87
CA LEU A 227 -17.19 3.82 37.31
C LEU A 227 -17.85 4.97 38.08
N HIS A 228 -17.58 6.23 37.72
CA HIS A 228 -18.13 7.40 38.34
C HIS A 228 -19.65 7.53 38.15
N PHE A 229 -20.15 7.16 36.96
CA PHE A 229 -21.58 7.17 36.67
C PHE A 229 -22.28 5.88 37.09
N ILE A 230 -21.64 4.72 36.93
CA ILE A 230 -22.24 3.41 37.20
C ILE A 230 -22.00 2.99 38.65
N GLY A 231 -20.93 3.45 39.32
CA GLY A 231 -20.60 3.06 40.70
C GLY A 231 -21.70 3.39 41.68
N PRO A 232 -22.20 4.63 41.75
CA PRO A 232 -23.34 4.98 42.57
C PRO A 232 -24.62 4.25 42.17
N LEU A 233 -24.82 4.04 40.85
CA LEU A 233 -25.95 3.30 40.31
C LEU A 233 -25.93 1.83 40.74
N VAL A 234 -24.76 1.19 40.69
CA VAL A 234 -24.55 -0.19 41.16
C VAL A 234 -24.78 -0.30 42.65
N ALA A 235 -24.29 0.66 43.45
CA ALA A 235 -24.55 0.68 44.87
C ALA A 235 -26.06 0.83 45.21
N VAL A 236 -26.75 1.71 44.49
CA VAL A 236 -28.21 1.87 44.58
C VAL A 236 -28.93 0.62 44.10
N VAL A 237 -28.48 0.00 42.99
CA VAL A 237 -29.07 -1.23 42.46
C VAL A 237 -28.88 -2.39 43.46
N VAL A 238 -27.71 -2.51 44.09
CA VAL A 238 -27.44 -3.53 45.11
C VAL A 238 -28.35 -3.30 46.32
N LEU A 239 -28.55 -2.04 46.75
CA LEU A 239 -29.48 -1.69 47.82
C LEU A 239 -30.92 -2.04 47.43
N ILE A 240 -31.32 -1.68 46.20
CA ILE A 240 -32.65 -1.99 45.65
C ILE A 240 -32.83 -3.51 45.51
N ILE A 241 -31.83 -4.22 45.00
CA ILE A 241 -31.87 -5.70 44.90
C ILE A 241 -31.98 -6.33 46.28
N THR A 242 -31.25 -5.80 47.27
CA THR A 242 -31.34 -6.28 48.64
C THR A 242 -32.74 -6.07 49.21
N VAL A 243 -33.32 -4.89 48.98
CA VAL A 243 -34.71 -4.56 49.37
C VAL A 243 -35.71 -5.43 48.60
N ILE A 244 -35.47 -5.60 47.27
CA ILE A 244 -36.34 -6.44 46.42
C ILE A 244 -36.22 -7.92 46.80
N CYS A 245 -34.99 -8.42 47.15
CA CYS A 245 -34.82 -9.78 47.68
C CYS A 245 -35.59 -9.98 48.98
N LEU A 246 -35.54 -9.00 49.89
CA LEU A 246 -36.35 -9.02 51.15
C LEU A 246 -37.86 -8.96 50.87
N VAL A 247 -38.27 -8.16 49.89
CA VAL A 247 -39.67 -8.08 49.43
C VAL A 247 -40.07 -9.32 48.64
N MET A 248 -39.14 -9.93 47.85
CA MET A 248 -39.40 -11.15 47.10
C MET A 248 -39.49 -12.40 47.99
N LEU A 249 -38.69 -12.51 49.05
CA LEU A 249 -38.90 -13.54 50.07
C LEU A 249 -40.31 -13.45 50.68
N ARG A 250 -40.86 -12.25 50.73
CA ARG A 250 -42.25 -12.01 51.18
C ARG A 250 -43.29 -12.22 50.06
N ARG A 251 -42.87 -12.17 48.79
CA ARG A 251 -43.73 -12.31 47.60
C ARG A 251 -43.64 -13.66 46.86
N LEU A 252 -42.87 -14.60 47.35
CA LEU A 252 -42.86 -15.99 46.83
C LEU A 252 -44.23 -16.66 46.84
N TRP A 253 -45.19 -16.03 47.47
CA TRP A 253 -46.60 -16.45 47.52
C TRP A 253 -47.45 -15.94 46.34
N ILE A 254 -46.92 -15.08 45.49
CA ILE A 254 -47.67 -14.53 44.35
C ILE A 254 -47.04 -15.00 43.03
N SER A 255 -46.75 -16.29 42.94
CA SER A 255 -45.93 -16.79 41.83
C SER A 255 -46.71 -17.21 40.55
N SER A 256 -48.04 -17.06 40.50
CA SER A 256 -48.81 -17.51 39.29
C SER A 256 -48.88 -16.48 38.15
N LEU A 257 -48.47 -15.23 38.37
CA LEU A 257 -48.51 -14.18 37.36
C LEU A 257 -47.20 -14.03 36.55
N ARG A 258 -46.17 -14.83 36.87
CA ARG A 258 -44.85 -14.70 36.24
C ARG A 258 -44.60 -15.60 35.00
N LEU A 259 -45.43 -16.60 34.78
CA LEU A 259 -45.28 -17.51 33.65
C LEU A 259 -45.43 -16.80 32.28
N SER A 260 -46.33 -15.80 32.23
CA SER A 260 -46.56 -15.01 31.02
C SER A 260 -45.44 -14.02 30.69
N ARG A 261 -44.68 -13.50 31.71
CA ARG A 261 -43.55 -12.63 31.44
C ARG A 261 -42.29 -13.37 31.00
N SER A 262 -42.12 -14.60 31.49
CA SER A 262 -41.00 -15.47 31.04
C SER A 262 -41.11 -15.85 29.59
N LEU A 263 -42.32 -16.07 29.10
CA LEU A 263 -42.61 -16.38 27.71
C LEU A 263 -42.32 -15.21 26.77
N LEU A 264 -42.59 -13.97 27.23
CA LEU A 264 -42.23 -12.75 26.43
C LEU A 264 -40.74 -12.47 26.38
N GLN A 265 -40.02 -12.76 27.46
CA GLN A 265 -38.56 -12.61 27.48
C GLN A 265 -37.87 -13.73 26.63
N LEU A 266 -38.43 -14.93 26.66
CA LEU A 266 -37.94 -16.03 25.84
C LEU A 266 -38.10 -15.72 24.35
N SER A 267 -39.30 -15.20 23.96
CA SER A 267 -39.55 -14.82 22.55
C SER A 267 -38.65 -13.65 22.06
N ALA A 268 -38.33 -12.68 22.95
CA ALA A 268 -37.44 -11.60 22.61
C ALA A 268 -35.97 -12.06 22.50
N SER A 269 -35.54 -12.97 23.40
CA SER A 269 -34.21 -13.56 23.36
C SER A 269 -34.07 -14.51 22.15
N GLU A 270 -35.14 -15.25 21.83
CA GLU A 270 -35.20 -16.15 20.65
C GLU A 270 -35.14 -15.32 19.36
N ALA A 271 -35.87 -14.23 19.28
CA ALA A 271 -35.84 -13.31 18.14
C ALA A 271 -34.44 -12.68 17.96
N GLN A 272 -33.79 -12.28 19.08
CA GLN A 272 -32.45 -11.75 19.01
C GLN A 272 -31.41 -12.82 18.64
N ALA A 273 -31.55 -14.04 19.17
CA ALA A 273 -30.69 -15.17 18.80
C ALA A 273 -30.89 -15.57 17.33
N GLN A 274 -32.13 -15.58 16.84
CA GLN A 274 -32.44 -15.79 15.42
C GLN A 274 -31.84 -14.69 14.55
N HIS A 275 -31.95 -13.43 14.96
CA HIS A 275 -31.33 -12.34 14.19
C HIS A 275 -29.82 -12.50 14.09
N LEU A 276 -29.12 -12.81 15.20
CA LEU A 276 -27.69 -13.04 15.22
C LEU A 276 -27.27 -14.32 14.47
N ALA A 277 -28.14 -15.32 14.39
CA ALA A 277 -27.87 -16.54 13.64
C ALA A 277 -27.91 -16.34 12.11
N PHE A 278 -28.69 -15.33 11.66
CA PHE A 278 -28.99 -15.14 10.24
C PHE A 278 -28.48 -13.82 9.66
N HIS A 279 -27.99 -12.88 10.50
CA HIS A 279 -27.51 -11.59 10.05
C HIS A 279 -26.06 -11.34 10.48
N ASP A 280 -25.32 -10.60 9.67
CA ASP A 280 -23.99 -10.10 9.98
C ASP A 280 -24.08 -8.96 11.00
N VAL A 281 -23.33 -9.07 12.07
CA VAL A 281 -23.40 -8.14 13.20
C VAL A 281 -22.94 -6.73 12.84
N LEU A 282 -22.01 -6.61 11.88
CA LEU A 282 -21.44 -5.33 11.50
C LEU A 282 -22.36 -4.55 10.56
N THR A 283 -22.92 -5.23 9.57
CA THR A 283 -23.68 -4.60 8.48
C THR A 283 -25.20 -4.72 8.65
N GLY A 284 -25.67 -5.66 9.47
CA GLY A 284 -27.08 -6.01 9.55
C GLY A 284 -27.63 -6.77 8.35
N LEU A 285 -26.81 -7.03 7.35
CA LEU A 285 -27.18 -7.79 6.16
C LEU A 285 -27.34 -9.30 6.48
N PRO A 286 -28.05 -10.08 5.66
CA PRO A 286 -28.00 -11.53 5.67
C PRO A 286 -26.57 -12.06 5.75
N ASN A 287 -26.32 -12.95 6.72
CA ASN A 287 -25.05 -13.65 6.81
C ASN A 287 -25.00 -14.85 5.86
N ARG A 288 -23.88 -15.57 5.83
CA ARG A 288 -23.69 -16.76 4.99
C ARG A 288 -24.84 -17.77 5.10
N ALA A 289 -25.33 -18.02 6.31
CA ALA A 289 -26.38 -18.99 6.55
C ALA A 289 -27.71 -18.57 5.89
N LEU A 290 -28.12 -17.30 6.08
CA LEU A 290 -29.35 -16.77 5.48
C LEU A 290 -29.24 -16.62 3.96
N VAL A 291 -28.07 -16.24 3.46
CA VAL A 291 -27.79 -16.18 2.02
C VAL A 291 -27.97 -17.57 1.38
N GLU A 292 -27.38 -18.61 1.98
CA GLU A 292 -27.49 -19.97 1.46
C GLU A 292 -28.94 -20.50 1.50
N GLU A 293 -29.71 -20.12 2.52
CA GLU A 293 -31.12 -20.42 2.61
C GLU A 293 -31.92 -19.69 1.54
N ASN A 294 -31.70 -18.38 1.37
CA ASN A 294 -32.37 -17.58 0.33
C ASN A 294 -32.05 -18.10 -1.08
N LEU A 295 -30.80 -18.45 -1.34
CA LEU A 295 -30.37 -19.03 -2.61
C LEU A 295 -31.09 -20.37 -2.86
N THR A 296 -31.18 -21.21 -1.84
CA THR A 296 -31.91 -22.48 -1.94
C THR A 296 -33.40 -22.26 -2.28
N HIS A 297 -34.02 -21.26 -1.64
CA HIS A 297 -35.40 -20.89 -1.92
C HIS A 297 -35.57 -20.30 -3.33
N SER A 298 -34.64 -19.48 -3.79
CA SER A 298 -34.65 -18.91 -5.14
C SER A 298 -34.55 -20.02 -6.21
N LEU A 299 -33.63 -20.98 -6.02
CA LEU A 299 -33.49 -22.14 -6.91
C LEU A 299 -34.74 -23.04 -6.92
N ALA A 300 -35.39 -23.22 -5.76
CA ALA A 300 -36.62 -23.97 -5.70
C ALA A 300 -37.79 -23.28 -6.40
N ARG A 301 -37.84 -21.95 -6.43
CA ARG A 301 -38.82 -21.15 -7.19
C ARG A 301 -38.56 -21.23 -8.70
N LEU A 302 -37.29 -21.15 -9.12
CA LEU A 302 -36.85 -21.29 -10.50
C LEU A 302 -37.43 -22.56 -11.15
N MET A 303 -37.35 -23.70 -10.45
CA MET A 303 -37.86 -24.97 -10.91
C MET A 303 -39.39 -24.97 -11.16
N ARG A 304 -40.14 -24.07 -10.49
CA ARG A 304 -41.59 -23.96 -10.59
C ARG A 304 -42.08 -22.94 -11.61
N GLN A 305 -41.31 -21.87 -11.81
CA GLN A 305 -41.75 -20.68 -12.56
C GLN A 305 -40.99 -20.43 -13.86
N GLN A 306 -40.00 -21.28 -14.20
CA GLN A 306 -39.11 -21.11 -15.38
C GLN A 306 -38.44 -19.73 -15.44
N GLN A 307 -38.15 -19.16 -14.28
CA GLN A 307 -37.42 -17.88 -14.17
C GLN A 307 -35.92 -18.15 -14.03
N GLN A 308 -35.09 -17.17 -14.33
CA GLN A 308 -33.64 -17.25 -14.11
C GLN A 308 -33.28 -16.57 -12.80
N VAL A 309 -32.22 -17.07 -12.14
CA VAL A 309 -31.62 -16.49 -10.93
C VAL A 309 -30.14 -16.21 -11.19
N ALA A 310 -29.66 -15.01 -10.86
CA ALA A 310 -28.22 -14.73 -10.84
C ALA A 310 -27.70 -14.71 -9.42
N LEU A 311 -26.51 -15.25 -9.25
CA LEU A 311 -25.68 -15.06 -8.06
C LEU A 311 -24.47 -14.23 -8.45
N LEU A 312 -24.30 -13.10 -7.77
CA LEU A 312 -23.15 -12.23 -7.88
C LEU A 312 -22.32 -12.39 -6.60
N LEU A 313 -21.09 -12.81 -6.71
CA LEU A 313 -20.13 -12.84 -5.61
C LEU A 313 -19.20 -11.66 -5.78
N LEU A 314 -19.10 -10.82 -4.75
CA LEU A 314 -18.37 -9.55 -4.77
C LEU A 314 -17.25 -9.59 -3.74
N ASP A 315 -16.10 -8.99 -4.08
CA ASP A 315 -14.96 -8.86 -3.18
C ASP A 315 -14.33 -7.47 -3.36
N LEU A 316 -14.07 -6.78 -2.26
CA LEU A 316 -13.52 -5.44 -2.29
C LEU A 316 -12.03 -5.47 -2.60
N ASP A 317 -11.65 -4.81 -3.67
CA ASP A 317 -10.27 -4.80 -4.12
C ASP A 317 -9.37 -4.08 -3.11
N ARG A 318 -8.29 -4.76 -2.71
CA ARG A 318 -7.27 -4.20 -1.80
C ARG A 318 -7.81 -3.79 -0.41
N PHE A 319 -8.88 -4.39 0.07
CA PHE A 319 -9.46 -4.08 1.39
C PHE A 319 -8.45 -4.18 2.53
N LYS A 320 -7.56 -5.18 2.48
CA LYS A 320 -6.47 -5.32 3.45
C LYS A 320 -5.58 -4.08 3.51
N LEU A 321 -5.26 -3.47 2.37
CA LEU A 321 -4.45 -2.25 2.32
C LEU A 321 -5.14 -1.08 3.05
N ILE A 322 -6.47 -0.98 2.92
CA ILE A 322 -7.26 0.04 3.62
C ILE A 322 -7.18 -0.18 5.14
N ASN A 323 -7.34 -1.43 5.59
CA ASN A 323 -7.18 -1.77 7.00
C ASN A 323 -5.76 -1.44 7.52
N ASP A 324 -4.75 -1.79 6.74
CA ASP A 324 -3.35 -1.58 7.12
C ASP A 324 -2.99 -0.07 7.13
N THR A 325 -3.62 0.74 6.27
CA THR A 325 -3.35 2.18 6.15
C THR A 325 -4.15 3.04 7.13
N TYR A 326 -5.46 2.75 7.27
CA TYR A 326 -6.39 3.62 8.02
C TYR A 326 -6.90 2.96 9.31
N GLY A 327 -6.54 1.70 9.54
CA GLY A 327 -6.95 0.92 10.71
C GLY A 327 -8.28 0.19 10.51
N HIS A 328 -8.50 -0.84 11.33
CA HIS A 328 -9.68 -1.71 11.24
C HIS A 328 -11.01 -0.97 11.40
N HIS A 329 -11.05 0.13 12.16
CA HIS A 329 -12.28 0.93 12.30
C HIS A 329 -12.70 1.58 10.96
N ALA A 330 -11.73 2.05 10.17
CA ALA A 330 -12.03 2.55 8.83
C ALA A 330 -12.50 1.43 7.89
N GLY A 331 -11.92 0.24 8.01
CA GLY A 331 -12.39 -0.93 7.28
C GLY A 331 -13.82 -1.33 7.65
N ASP A 332 -14.16 -1.29 8.94
CA ASP A 332 -15.53 -1.57 9.40
C ASP A 332 -16.53 -0.53 8.86
N GLU A 333 -16.18 0.76 8.88
CA GLU A 333 -17.02 1.81 8.28
C GLU A 333 -17.18 1.61 6.75
N LEU A 334 -16.11 1.23 6.06
CA LEU A 334 -16.17 0.92 4.64
C LEU A 334 -17.15 -0.24 4.37
N ILE A 335 -17.04 -1.33 5.11
CA ILE A 335 -17.92 -2.50 4.97
C ILE A 335 -19.38 -2.13 5.21
N ILE A 336 -19.69 -1.30 6.22
CA ILE A 336 -21.05 -0.82 6.50
C ILE A 336 -21.56 0.01 5.32
N GLU A 337 -20.77 0.95 4.84
CA GLU A 337 -21.17 1.84 3.74
C GLU A 337 -21.32 1.10 2.40
N VAL A 338 -20.46 0.10 2.13
CA VAL A 338 -20.61 -0.80 0.98
C VAL A 338 -21.94 -1.54 1.07
N GLY A 339 -22.24 -2.14 2.23
CA GLY A 339 -23.50 -2.84 2.43
C GLY A 339 -24.73 -1.94 2.20
N ARG A 340 -24.65 -0.67 2.65
CA ARG A 340 -25.70 0.34 2.41
C ARG A 340 -25.83 0.68 0.93
N ARG A 341 -24.74 0.94 0.22
CA ARG A 341 -24.76 1.24 -1.23
C ARG A 341 -25.30 0.07 -2.04
N LEU A 342 -24.92 -1.16 -1.70
CA LEU A 342 -25.45 -2.35 -2.35
C LEU A 342 -26.96 -2.48 -2.12
N GLY A 343 -27.43 -2.26 -0.89
CA GLY A 343 -28.86 -2.33 -0.56
C GLY A 343 -29.70 -1.31 -1.31
N GLU A 344 -29.15 -0.14 -1.67
CA GLU A 344 -29.85 0.88 -2.46
C GLU A 344 -29.94 0.58 -3.97
N LEU A 345 -29.14 -0.36 -4.45
CA LEU A 345 -29.08 -0.70 -5.88
C LEU A 345 -29.96 -1.89 -6.27
N ILE A 346 -30.37 -2.69 -5.28
CA ILE A 346 -31.15 -3.91 -5.55
C ILE A 346 -32.64 -3.66 -5.34
N ASN A 347 -33.47 -4.50 -5.98
CA ASN A 347 -34.92 -4.40 -5.92
C ASN A 347 -35.50 -5.17 -4.72
N ASP A 348 -36.75 -4.84 -4.36
CA ASP A 348 -37.52 -5.63 -3.42
C ASP A 348 -37.68 -7.07 -3.95
N GLY A 349 -37.23 -8.04 -3.16
CA GLY A 349 -37.26 -9.45 -3.55
C GLY A 349 -35.89 -10.04 -3.92
N ASP A 350 -34.89 -9.23 -4.16
CA ASP A 350 -33.48 -9.62 -4.26
C ASP A 350 -32.84 -9.71 -2.88
N THR A 351 -31.67 -10.30 -2.79
CA THR A 351 -30.96 -10.45 -1.51
C THR A 351 -29.55 -9.88 -1.62
N VAL A 352 -29.18 -8.98 -0.72
CA VAL A 352 -27.78 -8.66 -0.44
C VAL A 352 -27.39 -9.32 0.86
N GLY A 353 -26.20 -9.93 0.89
CA GLY A 353 -25.63 -10.53 2.08
C GLY A 353 -24.13 -10.32 2.19
N ARG A 354 -23.60 -10.56 3.39
CA ARG A 354 -22.17 -10.56 3.64
C ARG A 354 -21.72 -11.95 4.07
N LEU A 355 -20.71 -12.49 3.39
CA LEU A 355 -20.19 -13.85 3.67
C LEU A 355 -19.11 -13.84 4.75
N GLY A 356 -18.42 -12.72 4.91
CA GLY A 356 -17.36 -12.49 5.89
C GLY A 356 -16.24 -11.62 5.31
N GLY A 357 -15.46 -10.96 6.15
CA GLY A 357 -14.39 -10.08 5.67
C GLY A 357 -14.90 -8.99 4.72
N ASP A 358 -14.39 -8.98 3.53
CA ASP A 358 -14.69 -8.10 2.40
C ASP A 358 -15.60 -8.73 1.31
N GLU A 359 -16.12 -9.93 1.57
CA GLU A 359 -16.96 -10.67 0.64
C GLU A 359 -18.44 -10.36 0.83
N PHE A 360 -19.09 -9.89 -0.23
CA PHE A 360 -20.52 -9.69 -0.34
C PHE A 360 -21.12 -10.60 -1.40
N VAL A 361 -22.43 -10.81 -1.31
CA VAL A 361 -23.17 -11.60 -2.27
C VAL A 361 -24.49 -10.92 -2.61
N VAL A 362 -24.87 -10.96 -3.87
CA VAL A 362 -26.18 -10.51 -4.34
C VAL A 362 -26.87 -11.65 -5.06
N ILE A 363 -28.08 -11.95 -4.66
CA ILE A 363 -28.98 -12.91 -5.34
C ILE A 363 -30.05 -12.09 -6.04
N VAL A 364 -30.04 -12.14 -7.36
CA VAL A 364 -31.02 -11.47 -8.21
C VAL A 364 -32.05 -12.48 -8.66
N ASN A 365 -33.29 -12.25 -8.26
CA ASN A 365 -34.43 -13.06 -8.64
C ASN A 365 -35.13 -12.45 -9.86
N GLN A 366 -35.77 -13.26 -10.68
CA GLN A 366 -36.58 -12.81 -11.82
C GLN A 366 -35.78 -11.95 -12.83
N ILE A 367 -34.77 -12.55 -13.41
CA ILE A 367 -33.94 -11.88 -14.42
C ILE A 367 -34.71 -11.81 -15.73
N ASP A 368 -34.88 -10.58 -16.23
CA ASP A 368 -35.54 -10.34 -17.55
C ASP A 368 -34.59 -10.63 -18.72
N SER A 369 -33.30 -10.38 -18.53
CA SER A 369 -32.28 -10.62 -19.55
C SER A 369 -30.87 -10.63 -18.93
N LEU A 370 -29.93 -11.26 -19.60
CA LEU A 370 -28.51 -11.22 -19.23
C LEU A 370 -28.00 -9.77 -19.16
N HIS A 371 -28.49 -8.90 -20.03
CA HIS A 371 -28.11 -7.50 -20.07
C HIS A 371 -28.51 -6.75 -18.78
N SER A 372 -29.66 -7.10 -18.17
CA SER A 372 -30.05 -6.48 -16.89
C SER A 372 -29.10 -6.81 -15.75
N VAL A 373 -28.54 -8.03 -15.73
CA VAL A 373 -27.51 -8.44 -14.75
C VAL A 373 -26.20 -7.70 -15.00
N GLN A 374 -25.79 -7.55 -16.26
CA GLN A 374 -24.60 -6.81 -16.63
C GLN A 374 -24.71 -5.34 -16.21
N LEU A 375 -25.84 -4.69 -16.50
CA LEU A 375 -26.10 -3.31 -16.06
C LEU A 375 -26.09 -3.17 -14.52
N LEU A 376 -26.58 -4.17 -13.80
CA LEU A 376 -26.50 -4.16 -12.34
C LEU A 376 -25.05 -4.24 -11.88
N CYS A 377 -24.25 -5.12 -12.45
CA CYS A 377 -22.81 -5.21 -12.14
C CYS A 377 -22.08 -3.88 -12.40
N GLU A 378 -22.35 -3.24 -13.54
CA GLU A 378 -21.77 -1.92 -13.88
C GLU A 378 -22.18 -0.85 -12.86
N LYS A 379 -23.46 -0.80 -12.46
CA LYS A 379 -23.94 0.13 -11.43
C LYS A 379 -23.30 -0.14 -10.08
N ILE A 380 -23.09 -1.39 -9.71
CA ILE A 380 -22.39 -1.75 -8.46
C ILE A 380 -20.95 -1.27 -8.51
N ILE A 381 -20.23 -1.54 -9.60
CA ILE A 381 -18.84 -1.10 -9.79
C ILE A 381 -18.76 0.43 -9.72
N ASP A 382 -19.64 1.13 -10.43
CA ASP A 382 -19.68 2.60 -10.43
C ASP A 382 -19.98 3.17 -9.03
N ALA A 383 -20.88 2.53 -8.28
CA ALA A 383 -21.23 2.96 -6.94
C ALA A 383 -20.09 2.75 -5.93
N ILE A 384 -19.36 1.64 -6.06
CA ILE A 384 -18.23 1.32 -5.17
C ILE A 384 -16.99 2.14 -5.55
N ASN A 385 -16.78 2.47 -6.79
CA ASN A 385 -15.68 3.32 -7.25
C ASN A 385 -15.80 4.79 -6.78
N ARG A 386 -16.97 5.22 -6.30
CA ARG A 386 -17.11 6.55 -5.69
C ARG A 386 -16.39 6.62 -4.36
N PRO A 387 -15.77 7.76 -4.02
CA PRO A 387 -15.05 7.89 -2.78
C PRO A 387 -15.91 7.57 -1.55
N PHE A 388 -15.25 7.04 -0.54
CA PHE A 388 -15.79 6.80 0.78
C PHE A 388 -15.14 7.76 1.76
N THR A 389 -15.93 8.50 2.52
CA THR A 389 -15.39 9.37 3.57
C THR A 389 -15.30 8.58 4.87
N LEU A 390 -14.12 8.04 5.17
CA LEU A 390 -13.87 7.20 6.33
C LEU A 390 -13.02 7.97 7.35
N LEU A 391 -13.54 8.15 8.54
CA LEU A 391 -12.85 8.89 9.62
C LEU A 391 -12.31 10.27 9.16
N GLY A 392 -13.03 10.93 8.23
CA GLY A 392 -12.65 12.23 7.69
C GLY A 392 -11.62 12.20 6.55
N ASN A 393 -11.29 11.02 6.03
CA ASN A 393 -10.44 10.84 4.86
C ASN A 393 -11.27 10.31 3.69
N ASP A 394 -11.01 10.79 2.49
CA ASP A 394 -11.59 10.22 1.30
C ASP A 394 -10.73 9.03 0.85
N VAL A 395 -11.37 7.86 0.77
CA VAL A 395 -10.76 6.59 0.42
C VAL A 395 -11.46 6.01 -0.81
N TRP A 396 -10.68 5.45 -1.70
CA TRP A 396 -11.17 4.78 -2.92
C TRP A 396 -10.89 3.29 -2.83
N THR A 397 -11.85 2.49 -3.26
CA THR A 397 -11.71 1.06 -3.46
C THR A 397 -12.46 0.65 -4.70
N GLY A 398 -12.06 -0.46 -5.30
CA GLY A 398 -12.81 -1.13 -6.35
C GLY A 398 -13.57 -2.33 -5.81
N VAL A 399 -14.32 -2.97 -6.69
CA VAL A 399 -14.98 -4.24 -6.42
C VAL A 399 -14.83 -5.16 -7.63
N SER A 400 -14.44 -6.39 -7.38
CA SER A 400 -14.45 -7.46 -8.39
C SER A 400 -15.70 -8.33 -8.20
N ILE A 401 -16.34 -8.76 -9.31
CA ILE A 401 -17.62 -9.45 -9.25
C ILE A 401 -17.54 -10.72 -10.12
N GLY A 402 -17.89 -11.88 -9.52
CA GLY A 402 -18.12 -13.12 -10.23
C GLY A 402 -19.61 -13.41 -10.33
N VAL A 403 -20.11 -13.77 -11.50
CA VAL A 403 -21.53 -13.95 -11.78
C VAL A 403 -21.80 -15.35 -12.31
N THR A 404 -22.81 -16.02 -11.75
CA THR A 404 -23.36 -17.28 -12.26
C THR A 404 -24.86 -17.18 -12.45
N LEU A 405 -25.38 -17.92 -13.41
CA LEU A 405 -26.76 -17.96 -13.76
C LEU A 405 -27.33 -19.38 -13.56
N ALA A 406 -28.47 -19.47 -12.92
CA ALA A 406 -29.24 -20.69 -12.86
C ALA A 406 -30.49 -20.57 -13.76
N PRO A 407 -30.85 -21.63 -14.53
CA PRO A 407 -30.27 -22.97 -14.54
C PRO A 407 -29.11 -23.18 -15.54
N GLU A 408 -28.65 -22.14 -16.23
CA GLU A 408 -27.70 -22.26 -17.35
C GLU A 408 -26.32 -22.78 -16.88
N ASP A 409 -25.78 -22.18 -15.82
CA ASP A 409 -24.47 -22.54 -15.31
C ASP A 409 -24.55 -23.64 -14.26
N ALA A 410 -25.53 -23.56 -13.36
CA ALA A 410 -25.65 -24.47 -12.22
C ALA A 410 -27.10 -24.75 -11.84
N SER A 411 -27.30 -25.88 -11.20
CA SER A 411 -28.64 -26.33 -10.74
C SER A 411 -28.76 -26.37 -9.21
N ASP A 412 -27.67 -26.30 -8.49
CA ASP A 412 -27.65 -26.29 -7.03
C ASP A 412 -26.79 -25.17 -6.47
N LYS A 413 -26.97 -24.87 -5.17
CA LYS A 413 -26.31 -23.75 -4.50
C LYS A 413 -24.79 -23.91 -4.44
N ALA A 414 -24.31 -25.13 -4.22
CA ALA A 414 -22.86 -25.35 -4.05
C ALA A 414 -22.14 -25.12 -5.38
N GLU A 415 -22.72 -25.58 -6.47
CA GLU A 415 -22.24 -25.39 -7.81
C GLU A 415 -22.32 -23.90 -8.22
N MET A 416 -23.41 -23.18 -7.88
CA MET A 416 -23.53 -21.75 -8.12
C MET A 416 -22.43 -20.94 -7.40
N MET A 417 -22.25 -21.21 -6.11
CA MET A 417 -21.22 -20.53 -5.31
C MET A 417 -19.82 -20.81 -5.86
N LEU A 418 -19.53 -22.07 -6.19
CA LEU A 418 -18.23 -22.45 -6.76
C LEU A 418 -17.97 -21.73 -8.10
N LYS A 419 -18.95 -21.74 -8.99
CA LYS A 419 -18.80 -21.11 -10.31
C LYS A 419 -18.75 -19.58 -10.25
N ALA A 420 -19.46 -18.97 -9.29
CA ALA A 420 -19.34 -17.55 -9.02
C ALA A 420 -17.93 -17.19 -8.49
N ASP A 421 -17.36 -18.02 -7.61
CA ASP A 421 -16.00 -17.85 -7.10
C ASP A 421 -14.96 -17.97 -8.22
N ILE A 422 -15.11 -18.95 -9.11
CA ILE A 422 -14.26 -19.08 -10.31
C ILE A 422 -14.34 -17.82 -11.18
N ALA A 423 -15.55 -17.30 -11.42
CA ALA A 423 -15.72 -16.09 -12.21
C ALA A 423 -15.16 -14.83 -11.50
N LEU A 424 -15.29 -14.75 -10.17
CA LEU A 424 -14.70 -13.69 -9.34
C LEU A 424 -13.18 -13.73 -9.40
N TYR A 425 -12.61 -14.92 -9.27
CA TYR A 425 -11.18 -15.12 -9.43
C TYR A 425 -10.66 -14.62 -10.79
N GLU A 426 -11.40 -14.95 -11.85
CA GLU A 426 -11.07 -14.48 -13.20
C GLU A 426 -11.19 -12.95 -13.33
N ALA A 427 -12.17 -12.32 -12.68
CA ALA A 427 -12.29 -10.87 -12.63
C ALA A 427 -11.06 -10.23 -11.93
N LYS A 428 -10.61 -10.82 -10.82
CA LYS A 428 -9.42 -10.36 -10.09
C LYS A 428 -8.14 -10.54 -10.89
N SER A 429 -7.99 -11.67 -11.57
CA SER A 429 -6.77 -11.99 -12.35
C SER A 429 -6.62 -11.10 -13.59
N GLN A 430 -7.72 -10.64 -14.18
CA GLN A 430 -7.73 -9.80 -15.38
C GLN A 430 -7.68 -8.29 -15.09
N GLY A 431 -7.28 -7.87 -13.89
CA GLY A 431 -7.04 -6.47 -13.58
C GLY A 431 -7.94 -5.87 -12.50
N ARG A 432 -8.82 -6.66 -11.88
CA ARG A 432 -9.77 -6.22 -10.84
C ARG A 432 -10.76 -5.13 -11.33
N GLY A 433 -11.60 -4.62 -10.44
CA GLY A 433 -12.52 -3.52 -10.75
C GLY A 433 -13.52 -3.84 -11.86
N GLN A 434 -13.86 -5.07 -12.07
CA GLN A 434 -14.68 -5.55 -13.18
C GLN A 434 -15.55 -6.75 -12.76
N PHE A 435 -16.52 -7.08 -13.60
CA PHE A 435 -17.27 -8.31 -13.43
C PHE A 435 -16.93 -9.34 -14.50
N ARG A 436 -17.11 -10.62 -14.16
CA ARG A 436 -17.05 -11.75 -15.10
C ARG A 436 -18.27 -12.64 -14.91
N LEU A 437 -18.85 -13.01 -16.05
CA LEU A 437 -19.86 -14.07 -16.12
C LEU A 437 -19.13 -15.40 -16.20
N PHE A 438 -19.58 -16.39 -15.46
CA PHE A 438 -19.02 -17.72 -15.58
C PHE A 438 -19.20 -18.26 -17.00
N VAL A 439 -18.18 -18.87 -17.52
CA VAL A 439 -18.22 -19.69 -18.75
C VAL A 439 -17.44 -20.97 -18.48
N ALA A 440 -17.88 -22.08 -19.08
CA ALA A 440 -17.30 -23.40 -18.80
C ALA A 440 -15.76 -23.47 -19.04
N ALA A 441 -15.24 -22.63 -19.93
CA ALA A 441 -13.80 -22.51 -20.17
C ALA A 441 -13.03 -22.01 -18.94
N MET A 442 -13.65 -21.28 -18.01
CA MET A 442 -13.01 -20.81 -16.78
C MET A 442 -12.72 -21.95 -15.80
N ASP A 443 -13.59 -22.94 -15.70
CA ASP A 443 -13.35 -24.13 -14.86
C ASP A 443 -12.17 -24.95 -15.39
N GLU A 444 -12.04 -25.08 -16.69
CA GLU A 444 -10.87 -25.69 -17.33
C GLU A 444 -9.60 -24.84 -17.11
N SER A 445 -9.73 -23.52 -17.17
CA SER A 445 -8.62 -22.60 -16.91
C SER A 445 -8.10 -22.77 -15.47
N VAL A 446 -8.97 -22.85 -14.48
CA VAL A 446 -8.55 -23.05 -13.07
C VAL A 446 -7.81 -24.38 -12.89
N LYS A 447 -8.34 -25.47 -13.44
CA LYS A 447 -7.67 -26.78 -13.41
C LYS A 447 -6.32 -26.74 -14.11
N THR A 448 -6.26 -26.09 -15.27
CA THR A 448 -5.02 -25.90 -16.01
C THR A 448 -3.99 -25.10 -15.20
N ARG A 449 -4.40 -23.99 -14.56
CA ARG A 449 -3.54 -23.17 -13.71
C ARG A 449 -2.98 -23.97 -12.52
N GLN A 450 -3.83 -24.76 -11.85
CA GLN A 450 -3.38 -25.64 -10.76
C GLN A 450 -2.35 -26.67 -11.24
N GLN A 451 -2.60 -27.26 -12.41
CA GLN A 451 -1.65 -28.19 -13.01
C GLN A 451 -0.34 -27.51 -13.38
N VAL A 452 -0.40 -26.34 -14.04
CA VAL A 452 0.78 -25.54 -14.39
C VAL A 452 1.59 -25.14 -13.14
N ALA A 453 0.93 -24.76 -12.05
CA ALA A 453 1.59 -24.47 -10.78
C ALA A 453 2.29 -25.70 -10.18
N ALA A 454 1.66 -26.88 -10.27
CA ALA A 454 2.27 -28.15 -9.86
C ALA A 454 3.49 -28.51 -10.73
N ASP A 455 3.36 -28.35 -12.03
CA ASP A 455 4.43 -28.61 -12.99
C ASP A 455 5.60 -27.63 -12.82
N LEU A 456 5.32 -26.36 -12.53
CA LEU A 456 6.32 -25.34 -12.20
C LEU A 456 7.10 -25.71 -10.92
N ARG A 457 6.40 -26.22 -9.91
CA ARG A 457 7.05 -26.70 -8.67
C ARG A 457 7.99 -27.87 -8.97
N ALA A 458 7.58 -28.78 -9.83
CA ALA A 458 8.44 -29.91 -10.27
C ALA A 458 9.64 -29.42 -11.07
N ALA A 459 9.44 -28.46 -12.00
CA ALA A 459 10.52 -27.88 -12.81
C ALA A 459 11.56 -27.16 -11.93
N LEU A 460 11.14 -26.44 -10.89
CA LEU A 460 12.05 -25.81 -9.93
C LEU A 460 12.87 -26.81 -9.12
N GLN A 461 12.29 -27.95 -8.77
CA GLN A 461 13.00 -29.01 -8.03
C GLN A 461 14.00 -29.75 -8.93
N SER A 462 13.61 -30.08 -10.16
CA SER A 462 14.45 -30.80 -11.12
C SER A 462 15.49 -29.90 -11.79
N LYS A 463 15.27 -28.57 -11.80
CA LYS A 463 16.01 -27.58 -12.60
C LYS A 463 16.04 -27.92 -14.08
N GLN A 464 15.04 -28.63 -14.55
CA GLN A 464 14.82 -28.93 -15.97
C GLN A 464 13.73 -28.02 -16.49
N ASP A 465 13.74 -27.74 -17.77
CA ASP A 465 12.73 -26.96 -18.50
C ASP A 465 12.69 -25.47 -18.15
N LEU A 466 13.46 -25.01 -17.16
CA LEU A 466 13.64 -23.61 -16.81
C LEU A 466 15.01 -23.12 -17.30
N ALA A 467 15.02 -21.94 -17.89
CA ALA A 467 16.26 -21.28 -18.34
C ALA A 467 16.18 -19.78 -18.06
N VAL A 468 17.33 -19.13 -17.96
CA VAL A 468 17.43 -17.67 -17.93
C VAL A 468 18.02 -17.21 -19.28
N TYR A 469 17.28 -16.33 -19.95
CA TYR A 469 17.73 -15.68 -21.16
C TYR A 469 18.13 -14.25 -20.82
N TYR A 470 18.95 -13.65 -21.65
CA TYR A 470 19.55 -12.35 -21.39
C TYR A 470 19.27 -11.40 -22.54
N GLN A 471 18.63 -10.27 -22.24
CA GLN A 471 18.36 -9.23 -23.22
C GLN A 471 19.32 -8.05 -23.00
N PRO A 472 20.00 -7.58 -24.07
CA PRO A 472 20.99 -6.51 -23.93
C PRO A 472 20.30 -5.16 -23.67
N GLN A 473 20.88 -4.41 -22.74
CA GLN A 473 20.68 -2.99 -22.53
C GLN A 473 21.88 -2.25 -23.13
N LEU A 474 21.61 -1.34 -24.06
CA LEU A 474 22.65 -0.64 -24.81
C LEU A 474 22.73 0.81 -24.35
N ASP A 475 23.87 1.43 -24.63
CA ASP A 475 24.01 2.87 -24.49
C ASP A 475 23.11 3.62 -25.50
N MET A 476 23.01 4.93 -25.35
CA MET A 476 22.17 5.78 -26.19
C MET A 476 22.52 5.68 -27.68
N ASP A 477 23.76 5.41 -28.02
CA ASP A 477 24.22 5.24 -29.42
C ASP A 477 23.84 3.88 -29.99
N GLY A 478 23.32 2.97 -29.14
CA GLY A 478 22.94 1.61 -29.54
C GLY A 478 24.10 0.72 -29.95
N GLN A 479 25.34 1.08 -29.58
CA GLN A 479 26.55 0.40 -30.00
C GLN A 479 27.18 -0.45 -28.91
N LYS A 480 27.14 0.00 -27.68
CA LYS A 480 27.76 -0.68 -26.55
C LYS A 480 26.73 -1.30 -25.64
N VAL A 481 26.84 -2.59 -25.39
CA VAL A 481 26.06 -3.24 -24.33
C VAL A 481 26.61 -2.81 -22.99
N VAL A 482 25.73 -2.24 -22.15
CA VAL A 482 26.05 -1.72 -20.82
C VAL A 482 25.49 -2.62 -19.71
N GLY A 483 24.51 -3.43 -20.03
CA GLY A 483 23.89 -4.38 -19.13
C GLY A 483 23.10 -5.46 -19.85
N LEU A 484 22.64 -6.43 -19.09
CA LEU A 484 21.80 -7.52 -19.56
C LEU A 484 20.63 -7.68 -18.59
N GLU A 485 19.43 -7.79 -19.10
CA GLU A 485 18.26 -8.16 -18.29
C GLU A 485 18.09 -9.68 -18.29
N ALA A 486 18.02 -10.26 -17.10
CA ALA A 486 17.83 -11.70 -16.89
C ALA A 486 16.32 -12.02 -16.90
N LEU A 487 15.90 -12.71 -17.93
CA LEU A 487 14.52 -13.04 -18.23
C LEU A 487 14.31 -14.56 -18.12
N ILE A 488 13.54 -14.98 -17.16
CA ILE A 488 13.21 -16.40 -17.02
C ILE A 488 12.40 -16.90 -18.21
N ARG A 489 12.67 -18.12 -18.63
CA ARG A 489 11.95 -18.88 -19.67
C ARG A 489 11.57 -20.23 -19.12
N TRP A 490 10.39 -20.68 -19.47
CA TRP A 490 9.92 -22.01 -19.10
C TRP A 490 9.44 -22.74 -20.33
N ASN A 491 10.16 -23.77 -20.72
CA ASN A 491 9.75 -24.66 -21.79
C ASN A 491 8.93 -25.81 -21.21
N HIS A 492 7.62 -25.54 -21.01
CA HIS A 492 6.72 -26.50 -20.38
C HIS A 492 6.60 -27.76 -21.24
N PRO A 493 6.74 -28.97 -20.64
CA PRO A 493 6.74 -30.24 -21.41
C PRO A 493 5.48 -30.46 -22.26
N ARG A 494 4.33 -29.91 -21.84
CA ARG A 494 3.04 -30.08 -22.51
C ARG A 494 2.64 -28.87 -23.36
N TYR A 495 2.95 -27.66 -22.90
CA TYR A 495 2.47 -26.42 -23.54
C TYR A 495 3.55 -25.71 -24.36
N GLY A 496 4.80 -26.21 -24.34
CA GLY A 496 5.91 -25.56 -25.02
C GLY A 496 6.42 -24.34 -24.25
N GLU A 497 6.98 -23.36 -24.95
CA GLU A 497 7.48 -22.14 -24.33
C GLU A 497 6.35 -21.29 -23.77
N MET A 498 6.28 -21.20 -22.44
CA MET A 498 5.34 -20.34 -21.72
C MET A 498 5.95 -18.97 -21.44
N ALA A 499 5.18 -17.92 -21.72
CA ALA A 499 5.62 -16.56 -21.45
C ALA A 499 5.66 -16.28 -19.92
N PRO A 500 6.63 -15.50 -19.43
CA PRO A 500 6.65 -15.10 -18.01
C PRO A 500 5.34 -14.45 -17.54
N THR A 501 4.69 -13.68 -18.38
CA THR A 501 3.38 -13.06 -18.11
C THR A 501 2.27 -14.06 -17.83
N GLU A 502 2.42 -15.32 -18.25
CA GLU A 502 1.45 -16.40 -18.03
C GLU A 502 1.72 -17.16 -16.73
N PHE A 503 2.99 -17.49 -16.42
CA PHE A 503 3.28 -18.35 -15.29
C PHE A 503 3.79 -17.62 -14.04
N ILE A 504 4.32 -16.41 -14.14
CA ILE A 504 4.75 -15.64 -12.96
C ILE A 504 3.58 -15.33 -12.03
N PRO A 505 2.40 -14.86 -12.52
CA PRO A 505 1.23 -14.70 -11.64
C PRO A 505 0.82 -16.01 -10.93
N LEU A 506 0.89 -17.14 -11.63
CA LEU A 506 0.61 -18.45 -11.03
C LEU A 506 1.66 -18.85 -9.97
N ALA A 507 2.91 -18.48 -10.19
CA ALA A 507 3.99 -18.70 -9.23
C ALA A 507 3.79 -17.84 -7.97
N GLU A 508 3.31 -16.62 -8.13
CA GLU A 508 2.97 -15.72 -7.02
C GLU A 508 1.85 -16.30 -6.17
N GLU A 509 0.75 -16.70 -6.80
CA GLU A 509 -0.41 -17.32 -6.15
C GLU A 509 -0.03 -18.64 -5.44
N ALA A 510 0.82 -19.45 -6.07
CA ALA A 510 1.27 -20.73 -5.52
C ALA A 510 2.40 -20.60 -4.48
N GLY A 511 2.88 -19.38 -4.19
CA GLY A 511 4.00 -19.12 -3.28
C GLY A 511 5.36 -19.61 -3.80
N LEU A 512 5.48 -19.87 -5.10
CA LEU A 512 6.72 -20.34 -5.73
C LEU A 512 7.66 -19.21 -6.14
N ILE A 513 7.15 -17.98 -6.18
CA ILE A 513 7.89 -16.82 -6.70
C ILE A 513 9.19 -16.57 -5.93
N MET A 514 9.24 -16.87 -4.64
CA MET A 514 10.45 -16.74 -3.84
C MET A 514 11.57 -17.66 -4.37
N GLN A 515 11.22 -18.92 -4.64
CA GLN A 515 12.18 -19.91 -5.15
C GLN A 515 12.65 -19.56 -6.56
N ILE A 516 11.74 -19.08 -7.40
CA ILE A 516 12.05 -18.59 -8.74
C ILE A 516 13.06 -17.45 -8.68
N GLY A 517 12.75 -16.42 -7.90
CA GLY A 517 13.61 -15.23 -7.82
C GLY A 517 14.98 -15.54 -7.24
N GLU A 518 15.06 -16.38 -6.21
CA GLU A 518 16.35 -16.83 -5.68
C GLU A 518 17.16 -17.61 -6.72
N TRP A 519 16.50 -18.45 -7.50
CA TRP A 519 17.16 -19.19 -8.58
C TRP A 519 17.65 -18.27 -9.69
N VAL A 520 16.79 -17.36 -10.19
CA VAL A 520 17.17 -16.39 -11.23
C VAL A 520 18.32 -15.50 -10.74
N LEU A 521 18.28 -15.04 -9.48
CA LEU A 521 19.35 -14.24 -8.90
C LEU A 521 20.69 -15.01 -8.88
N ARG A 522 20.68 -16.29 -8.53
CA ARG A 522 21.90 -17.13 -8.56
C ARG A 522 22.45 -17.25 -9.99
N GLU A 523 21.60 -17.47 -10.98
CA GLU A 523 22.01 -17.53 -12.38
C GLU A 523 22.56 -16.16 -12.86
N ALA A 524 21.91 -15.06 -12.48
CA ALA A 524 22.39 -13.71 -12.78
C ALA A 524 23.77 -13.45 -12.12
N CYS A 525 23.98 -13.89 -10.89
CA CYS A 525 25.27 -13.80 -10.22
C CYS A 525 26.36 -14.57 -10.98
N ARG A 526 26.06 -15.79 -11.41
CA ARG A 526 26.99 -16.64 -12.18
C ARG A 526 27.40 -15.96 -13.47
N VAL A 527 26.43 -15.39 -14.20
CA VAL A 527 26.70 -14.67 -15.46
C VAL A 527 27.46 -13.38 -15.19
N SER A 528 27.18 -12.67 -14.12
CA SER A 528 27.91 -11.43 -13.76
C SER A 528 29.41 -11.66 -13.49
N LEU A 529 29.77 -12.86 -13.04
CA LEU A 529 31.18 -13.24 -12.87
C LEU A 529 31.88 -13.49 -14.20
N ALA A 530 31.17 -14.06 -15.19
CA ALA A 530 31.68 -14.29 -16.53
C ALA A 530 31.85 -12.98 -17.32
N TRP A 531 30.99 -11.97 -17.03
CA TRP A 531 30.96 -10.70 -17.75
C TRP A 531 31.11 -9.52 -16.77
N PRO A 532 32.34 -9.28 -16.27
CA PRO A 532 32.57 -8.33 -15.18
C PRO A 532 32.30 -6.86 -15.52
N ASP A 533 32.21 -6.50 -16.76
CA ASP A 533 31.94 -5.13 -17.23
C ASP A 533 30.46 -4.83 -17.43
N LEU A 534 29.59 -5.85 -17.27
CA LEU A 534 28.14 -5.72 -17.46
C LEU A 534 27.40 -5.71 -16.13
N ILE A 535 26.32 -4.97 -16.10
CA ILE A 535 25.32 -5.00 -15.03
C ILE A 535 24.28 -6.03 -15.43
N ILE A 536 23.94 -6.93 -14.50
CA ILE A 536 22.86 -7.88 -14.73
C ILE A 536 21.63 -7.43 -13.95
N ALA A 537 20.58 -7.09 -14.68
CA ALA A 537 19.31 -6.69 -14.13
C ALA A 537 18.43 -7.93 -13.86
N VAL A 538 17.77 -7.93 -12.72
CA VAL A 538 16.92 -9.04 -12.26
C VAL A 538 15.59 -8.49 -11.80
N ASN A 539 14.51 -8.97 -12.40
CA ASN A 539 13.15 -8.64 -12.02
C ASN A 539 12.79 -9.18 -10.63
N VAL A 540 12.17 -8.37 -9.81
CA VAL A 540 11.74 -8.72 -8.45
C VAL A 540 10.23 -8.53 -8.34
N SER A 541 9.53 -9.63 -8.03
CA SER A 541 8.08 -9.57 -7.80
C SER A 541 7.76 -8.71 -6.56
N PRO A 542 6.64 -7.96 -6.61
CA PRO A 542 6.12 -7.25 -5.45
C PRO A 542 5.96 -8.12 -4.20
N LEU A 543 5.53 -9.36 -4.35
CA LEU A 543 5.38 -10.31 -3.25
C LEU A 543 6.72 -10.70 -2.62
N GLN A 544 7.75 -10.86 -3.45
CA GLN A 544 9.11 -11.13 -2.96
C GLN A 544 9.65 -9.95 -2.17
N PHE A 545 9.52 -8.77 -2.75
CA PHE A 545 10.07 -7.54 -2.19
C PHE A 545 9.51 -7.23 -0.80
N ARG A 546 8.21 -7.47 -0.59
CA ARG A 546 7.51 -7.24 0.68
C ARG A 546 7.72 -8.34 1.73
N THR A 547 8.27 -9.47 1.33
CA THR A 547 8.49 -10.57 2.27
C THR A 547 9.58 -10.21 3.27
N ALA A 548 9.28 -10.34 4.57
CA ALA A 548 10.24 -10.07 5.63
C ALA A 548 11.58 -10.82 5.41
N GLY A 549 12.70 -10.10 5.57
CA GLY A 549 14.02 -10.66 5.36
C GLY A 549 14.43 -10.80 3.89
N PHE A 550 13.76 -10.13 2.95
CA PHE A 550 14.13 -10.19 1.54
C PHE A 550 15.54 -9.63 1.28
N ALA A 551 15.87 -8.48 1.86
CA ALA A 551 17.19 -7.86 1.70
C ALA A 551 18.31 -8.75 2.23
N GLU A 552 18.10 -9.39 3.37
CA GLU A 552 19.06 -10.32 3.98
C GLU A 552 19.26 -11.58 3.12
N ARG A 553 18.16 -12.19 2.64
CA ARG A 553 18.25 -13.37 1.76
C ARG A 553 18.95 -13.04 0.46
N THR A 554 18.59 -11.95 -0.19
CA THR A 554 19.22 -11.47 -1.42
C THR A 554 20.70 -11.21 -1.21
N THR A 555 21.08 -10.58 -0.11
CA THR A 555 22.48 -10.35 0.28
C THR A 555 23.22 -11.65 0.54
N ALA A 556 22.59 -12.62 1.18
CA ALA A 556 23.19 -13.93 1.44
C ALA A 556 23.50 -14.68 0.12
N ILE A 557 22.63 -14.62 -0.86
CA ILE A 557 22.84 -15.21 -2.18
C ILE A 557 24.05 -14.58 -2.86
N ILE A 558 24.14 -13.26 -2.90
CA ILE A 558 25.28 -12.55 -3.49
C ILE A 558 26.61 -12.97 -2.86
N ARG A 559 26.63 -13.11 -1.53
CA ARG A 559 27.83 -13.56 -0.80
C ARG A 559 28.18 -15.01 -1.12
N GLN A 560 27.18 -15.90 -1.21
CA GLN A 560 27.37 -17.32 -1.56
C GLN A 560 27.95 -17.45 -2.97
N GLU A 561 27.41 -16.70 -3.94
CA GLU A 561 27.85 -16.70 -5.32
C GLU A 561 29.12 -15.86 -5.56
N LYS A 562 29.64 -15.19 -4.52
CA LYS A 562 30.87 -14.37 -4.54
C LYS A 562 30.85 -13.27 -5.60
N THR A 563 29.67 -12.73 -5.87
CA THR A 563 29.46 -11.64 -6.83
C THR A 563 29.50 -10.29 -6.11
N LEU A 564 29.85 -9.24 -6.83
CA LEU A 564 29.77 -7.86 -6.32
C LEU A 564 28.32 -7.36 -6.44
N PRO A 565 27.71 -6.88 -5.35
CA PRO A 565 26.34 -6.35 -5.38
C PRO A 565 26.13 -5.26 -6.44
N SER A 566 27.16 -4.43 -6.69
CA SER A 566 27.13 -3.34 -7.67
C SER A 566 26.97 -3.79 -9.13
N ARG A 567 27.13 -5.09 -9.39
CA ARG A 567 26.92 -5.70 -10.71
C ARG A 567 25.50 -6.24 -10.91
N ILE A 568 24.73 -6.29 -9.84
CA ILE A 568 23.34 -6.74 -9.89
C ILE A 568 22.43 -5.51 -9.70
N GLU A 569 21.53 -5.35 -10.64
CA GLU A 569 20.46 -4.34 -10.59
C GLU A 569 19.14 -5.07 -10.31
N LEU A 570 18.44 -4.67 -9.28
CA LEU A 570 17.13 -5.23 -8.94
C LEU A 570 16.06 -4.33 -9.54
N GLU A 571 15.26 -4.90 -10.42
CA GLU A 571 14.16 -4.20 -11.08
C GLU A 571 12.87 -4.44 -10.28
N ILE A 572 12.25 -3.36 -9.83
CA ILE A 572 11.01 -3.38 -9.05
C ILE A 572 9.96 -2.53 -9.78
N THR A 573 8.75 -3.01 -9.85
CA THR A 573 7.65 -2.24 -10.45
C THR A 573 7.20 -1.09 -9.56
N GLU A 574 6.62 -0.06 -10.16
CA GLU A 574 6.08 1.12 -9.46
C GLU A 574 5.08 0.74 -8.35
N GLY A 575 4.27 -0.30 -8.58
CA GLY A 575 3.26 -0.77 -7.62
C GLY A 575 3.82 -1.20 -6.25
N VAL A 576 5.08 -1.65 -6.20
CA VAL A 576 5.78 -2.00 -4.95
C VAL A 576 5.88 -0.82 -4.00
N LEU A 577 6.10 0.38 -4.56
CA LEU A 577 6.35 1.61 -3.80
C LEU A 577 5.07 2.20 -3.21
N ILE A 578 3.92 1.93 -3.85
CA ILE A 578 2.63 2.54 -3.50
C ILE A 578 1.95 1.80 -2.35
N GLU A 579 2.06 0.47 -2.33
CA GLU A 579 1.31 -0.37 -1.38
C GLU A 579 1.91 -0.35 0.05
N ASP A 580 3.22 -0.26 0.20
CA ASP A 580 3.92 -0.14 1.50
C ASP A 580 5.14 0.78 1.37
N GLU A 581 4.91 2.08 1.41
CA GLU A 581 5.95 3.10 1.23
C GLU A 581 7.10 2.96 2.24
N LYS A 582 6.77 2.71 3.51
CA LYS A 582 7.77 2.66 4.58
C LYS A 582 8.62 1.39 4.50
N GLY A 583 7.98 0.23 4.34
CA GLY A 583 8.68 -1.05 4.21
C GLY A 583 9.52 -1.10 2.94
N ALA A 584 9.01 -0.55 1.83
CA ALA A 584 9.76 -0.43 0.59
C ALA A 584 11.00 0.46 0.76
N GLN A 585 10.88 1.61 1.42
CA GLN A 585 12.00 2.51 1.66
C GLN A 585 13.10 1.87 2.53
N GLU A 586 12.69 1.14 3.58
CA GLU A 586 13.61 0.41 4.44
C GLU A 586 14.34 -0.68 3.66
N THR A 587 13.63 -1.48 2.89
CA THR A 587 14.17 -2.58 2.08
C THR A 587 15.13 -2.06 1.00
N ILE A 588 14.74 -1.01 0.26
CA ILE A 588 15.62 -0.37 -0.73
C ILE A 588 16.88 0.16 -0.07
N SER A 589 16.75 0.83 1.06
CA SER A 589 17.90 1.40 1.78
C SER A 589 18.87 0.32 2.23
N GLN A 590 18.38 -0.82 2.72
CA GLN A 590 19.19 -1.96 3.12
C GLN A 590 19.95 -2.56 1.93
N LEU A 591 19.26 -2.81 0.81
CA LEU A 591 19.86 -3.36 -0.40
C LEU A 591 20.96 -2.44 -0.96
N ARG A 592 20.72 -1.13 -0.92
CA ARG A 592 21.67 -0.16 -1.41
C ARG A 592 22.89 0.04 -0.50
N GLN A 593 22.72 -0.07 0.80
CA GLN A 593 23.85 -0.11 1.75
C GLN A 593 24.79 -1.28 1.47
N VAL A 594 24.25 -2.40 1.01
CA VAL A 594 25.04 -3.56 0.56
C VAL A 594 25.73 -3.28 -0.77
N GLY A 595 25.19 -2.37 -1.59
CA GLY A 595 25.76 -1.94 -2.86
C GLY A 595 24.99 -2.40 -4.11
N PHE A 596 23.78 -2.93 -3.97
CA PHE A 596 22.91 -3.22 -5.11
C PHE A 596 22.48 -1.95 -5.82
N ARG A 597 22.24 -2.06 -7.12
CA ARG A 597 21.53 -1.06 -7.90
C ARG A 597 20.05 -1.36 -7.89
N ILE A 598 19.23 -0.33 -7.90
CA ILE A 598 17.77 -0.46 -7.92
C ILE A 598 17.24 0.30 -9.13
N ALA A 599 16.50 -0.40 -9.97
CA ALA A 599 15.78 0.18 -11.10
C ALA A 599 14.27 0.13 -10.83
N LEU A 600 13.58 1.19 -11.19
CA LEU A 600 12.13 1.24 -11.19
C LEU A 600 11.64 0.86 -12.58
N ASP A 601 10.89 -0.22 -12.64
CA ASP A 601 10.37 -0.80 -13.88
C ASP A 601 8.91 -0.39 -14.15
N ASP A 602 8.46 -0.54 -15.40
CA ASP A 602 7.12 -0.18 -15.89
C ASP A 602 6.73 1.29 -15.59
N PHE A 603 7.73 2.19 -15.57
CA PHE A 603 7.50 3.58 -15.19
C PHE A 603 6.52 4.29 -16.11
N GLY A 604 5.48 4.88 -15.49
CA GLY A 604 4.43 5.65 -16.17
C GLY A 604 3.14 4.88 -16.42
N THR A 605 3.10 3.56 -16.19
CA THR A 605 1.88 2.76 -16.35
C THR A 605 0.96 2.82 -15.13
N GLY A 606 1.49 3.28 -13.97
CA GLY A 606 0.77 3.39 -12.71
C GLY A 606 0.35 4.81 -12.37
N TYR A 607 -0.17 5.02 -11.16
CA TYR A 607 -0.45 6.34 -10.59
C TYR A 607 0.85 7.01 -10.18
N SER A 608 1.62 7.47 -11.16
CA SER A 608 2.87 8.22 -10.93
C SER A 608 2.58 9.54 -10.24
N SER A 609 2.43 9.52 -8.94
CA SER A 609 2.61 10.74 -8.18
C SER A 609 4.12 11.02 -8.17
N LEU A 610 4.54 12.07 -8.89
CA LEU A 610 5.90 12.63 -8.85
C LEU A 610 6.44 12.80 -7.42
N ASN A 611 5.52 12.87 -6.47
CA ASN A 611 5.77 12.91 -5.05
C ASN A 611 6.44 11.63 -4.52
N TYR A 612 6.14 10.44 -5.05
CA TYR A 612 6.71 9.20 -4.53
C TYR A 612 8.14 8.94 -5.04
N LEU A 613 8.39 9.25 -6.29
CA LEU A 613 9.67 8.91 -6.92
C LEU A 613 10.89 9.51 -6.20
N SER A 614 10.72 10.66 -5.60
CA SER A 614 11.79 11.36 -4.89
C SER A 614 12.05 10.90 -3.45
N HIS A 615 11.18 10.01 -2.90
CA HIS A 615 11.41 9.39 -1.59
C HIS A 615 12.26 8.14 -1.67
N PHE A 616 12.23 7.51 -2.82
CA PHE A 616 12.90 6.25 -2.98
C PHE A 616 14.26 6.47 -3.63
N PRO A 617 15.31 6.02 -2.98
CA PRO A 617 16.63 6.09 -3.56
C PRO A 617 16.75 5.00 -4.63
N VAL A 618 16.40 5.29 -5.86
CA VAL A 618 16.62 4.41 -7.02
C VAL A 618 17.75 4.93 -7.89
N ASP A 619 18.33 4.09 -8.72
CA ASP A 619 19.45 4.43 -9.62
C ASP A 619 18.97 4.67 -11.03
N LYS A 620 17.92 3.98 -11.42
CA LYS A 620 17.45 3.90 -12.78
C LYS A 620 15.93 3.91 -12.83
N ILE A 621 15.38 4.46 -13.89
CA ILE A 621 13.99 4.24 -14.31
C ILE A 621 13.97 3.59 -15.69
N LYS A 622 13.10 2.61 -15.88
CA LYS A 622 12.81 1.96 -17.16
C LYS A 622 11.43 2.42 -17.63
N ILE A 623 11.39 3.13 -18.73
CA ILE A 623 10.14 3.62 -19.32
C ILE A 623 9.51 2.47 -20.09
N ASP A 624 8.27 2.14 -19.74
CA ASP A 624 7.52 1.04 -20.31
C ASP A 624 7.39 1.16 -21.84
N ARG A 625 7.39 0.02 -22.50
CA ARG A 625 7.30 -0.12 -23.96
C ARG A 625 6.10 0.58 -24.59
N SER A 626 4.98 0.73 -23.88
CA SER A 626 3.77 1.39 -24.41
C SER A 626 4.04 2.85 -24.79
N PHE A 627 4.89 3.54 -24.04
CA PHE A 627 5.32 4.89 -24.37
C PHE A 627 6.25 4.94 -25.58
N THR A 628 7.19 3.97 -25.68
CA THR A 628 8.07 3.84 -26.85
C THR A 628 7.27 3.53 -28.11
N GLN A 629 6.27 2.66 -28.03
CA GLN A 629 5.40 2.31 -29.16
C GLN A 629 4.49 3.48 -29.58
N SER A 630 4.14 4.38 -28.65
CA SER A 630 3.35 5.58 -28.97
C SER A 630 4.13 6.63 -29.76
N LEU A 631 5.46 6.52 -29.82
CA LEU A 631 6.31 7.44 -30.60
C LEU A 631 5.97 7.36 -32.09
N GLY A 632 5.55 8.49 -32.65
CA GLY A 632 5.21 8.60 -34.08
C GLY A 632 3.77 8.23 -34.44
N VAL A 633 2.98 7.68 -33.49
CA VAL A 633 1.57 7.27 -33.74
C VAL A 633 0.58 8.33 -33.22
N THR A 634 0.85 8.94 -32.07
CA THR A 634 0.00 9.98 -31.45
C THR A 634 0.77 11.28 -31.34
N GLY A 635 0.13 12.43 -31.64
CA GLY A 635 0.79 13.74 -31.63
C GLY A 635 1.42 14.16 -30.30
N ASN A 636 1.06 13.50 -29.17
CA ASN A 636 1.55 13.81 -27.83
C ASN A 636 2.58 12.78 -27.29
N GLY A 637 2.79 11.65 -27.95
CA GLY A 637 3.68 10.58 -27.47
C GLY A 637 5.12 11.04 -27.24
N GLY A 638 5.64 11.84 -28.16
CA GLY A 638 6.98 12.42 -28.04
C GLY A 638 7.13 13.36 -26.85
N ALA A 639 6.16 14.23 -26.61
CA ALA A 639 6.18 15.19 -25.50
C ALA A 639 6.09 14.50 -24.13
N ILE A 640 5.31 13.41 -24.03
CA ILE A 640 5.22 12.61 -22.82
C ILE A 640 6.56 11.92 -22.56
N MET A 641 7.11 11.25 -23.56
CA MET A 641 8.41 10.59 -23.47
C MET A 641 9.52 11.58 -23.07
N GLU A 642 9.60 12.73 -23.72
CA GLU A 642 10.56 13.77 -23.37
C GLU A 642 10.40 14.25 -21.92
N SER A 643 9.16 14.40 -21.45
CA SER A 643 8.88 14.81 -20.10
C SER A 643 9.36 13.77 -19.07
N MET A 644 9.15 12.48 -19.37
CA MET A 644 9.59 11.37 -18.51
C MET A 644 11.12 11.27 -18.47
N VAL A 645 11.77 11.40 -19.62
CA VAL A 645 13.23 11.41 -19.72
C VAL A 645 13.82 12.59 -18.94
N ARG A 646 13.30 13.80 -19.14
CA ARG A 646 13.73 15.00 -18.41
C ARG A 646 13.51 14.88 -16.91
N LEU A 647 12.41 14.24 -16.50
CA LEU A 647 12.15 13.97 -15.10
C LEU A 647 13.24 13.06 -14.50
N GLY A 648 13.51 11.92 -15.13
CA GLY A 648 14.57 11.01 -14.70
C GLY A 648 15.94 11.70 -14.63
N GLN A 649 16.29 12.47 -15.66
CA GLN A 649 17.52 13.28 -15.69
C GLN A 649 17.55 14.33 -14.58
N ALA A 650 16.42 15.04 -14.36
CA ALA A 650 16.27 16.02 -13.30
C ALA A 650 16.46 15.42 -11.89
N MET A 651 16.24 14.12 -11.75
CA MET A 651 16.48 13.35 -10.52
C MET A 651 17.88 12.71 -10.47
N GLY A 652 18.71 12.82 -11.51
CA GLY A 652 20.01 12.16 -11.63
C GLY A 652 19.91 10.65 -11.84
N LEU A 653 18.79 10.17 -12.33
CA LEU A 653 18.56 8.76 -12.59
C LEU A 653 19.04 8.40 -14.01
N THR A 654 19.51 7.18 -14.18
CA THR A 654 19.67 6.60 -15.50
C THR A 654 18.28 6.31 -16.07
N VAL A 655 18.03 6.73 -17.29
CA VAL A 655 16.77 6.48 -17.98
C VAL A 655 16.98 5.45 -19.06
N THR A 656 16.29 4.33 -18.97
CA THR A 656 16.24 3.28 -19.99
C THR A 656 14.88 3.31 -20.66
N ALA A 657 14.85 3.31 -22.00
CA ALA A 657 13.63 3.13 -22.74
C ALA A 657 13.50 1.69 -23.23
N GLU A 658 12.36 1.09 -22.96
CA GLU A 658 12.06 -0.28 -23.36
C GLU A 658 11.26 -0.36 -24.67
N GLY A 659 11.25 -1.56 -25.27
CA GLY A 659 10.44 -1.85 -26.43
C GLY A 659 10.86 -1.09 -27.69
N VAL A 660 12.14 -0.78 -27.84
CA VAL A 660 12.67 -0.18 -29.07
C VAL A 660 12.65 -1.21 -30.19
N GLU A 661 11.83 -0.97 -31.20
CA GLU A 661 11.67 -1.88 -32.36
C GLU A 661 12.13 -1.28 -33.66
N THR A 662 12.27 0.04 -33.74
CA THR A 662 12.63 0.74 -34.99
C THR A 662 13.74 1.76 -34.80
N ARG A 663 14.46 2.05 -35.90
CA ARG A 663 15.47 3.10 -35.92
C ARG A 663 14.90 4.50 -35.62
N SER A 664 13.65 4.77 -36.02
CA SER A 664 12.98 6.04 -35.76
C SER A 664 12.71 6.24 -34.28
N GLN A 665 12.29 5.18 -33.55
CA GLN A 665 12.13 5.22 -32.11
C GLN A 665 13.47 5.49 -31.42
N MET A 666 14.53 4.76 -31.81
CA MET A 666 15.86 4.98 -31.28
C MET A 666 16.32 6.44 -31.44
N ALA A 667 16.14 7.03 -32.63
CA ALA A 667 16.52 8.41 -32.90
C ALA A 667 15.73 9.41 -32.02
N ALA A 668 14.41 9.22 -31.89
CA ALA A 668 13.56 10.06 -31.03
C ALA A 668 13.96 9.96 -29.55
N LEU A 669 14.31 8.78 -29.06
CA LEU A 669 14.75 8.55 -27.70
C LEU A 669 16.13 9.17 -27.43
N ALA A 670 17.01 9.13 -28.42
CA ALA A 670 18.30 9.80 -28.37
C ALA A 670 18.12 11.34 -28.30
N GLU A 671 17.20 11.90 -29.11
CA GLU A 671 16.87 13.33 -29.08
C GLU A 671 16.24 13.73 -27.73
N ALA A 672 15.39 12.88 -27.16
CA ALA A 672 14.82 13.09 -25.83
C ALA A 672 15.89 13.00 -24.71
N GLY A 673 17.06 12.43 -24.98
CA GLY A 673 18.16 12.34 -24.01
C GLY A 673 18.13 11.09 -23.14
N CYS A 674 17.50 9.99 -23.57
CA CYS A 674 17.59 8.70 -22.88
C CYS A 674 19.04 8.27 -22.69
N ASN A 675 19.32 7.58 -21.59
CA ASN A 675 20.68 7.09 -21.31
C ASN A 675 20.92 5.69 -21.90
N GLN A 676 19.90 4.85 -21.88
CA GLN A 676 19.99 3.46 -22.28
C GLN A 676 18.77 3.05 -23.09
N LEU A 677 18.93 2.06 -23.95
CA LEU A 677 17.93 1.55 -24.86
C LEU A 677 17.85 0.03 -24.77
N GLN A 678 16.62 -0.49 -24.79
CA GLN A 678 16.36 -1.93 -24.81
C GLN A 678 15.20 -2.24 -25.76
N GLY A 679 15.32 -3.29 -26.57
CA GLY A 679 14.24 -3.72 -27.44
C GLY A 679 14.68 -4.64 -28.58
N PHE A 680 13.69 -5.12 -29.30
CA PHE A 680 13.88 -6.09 -30.38
C PHE A 680 14.64 -5.53 -31.61
N TYR A 681 14.70 -4.20 -31.69
CA TYR A 681 15.56 -3.56 -32.69
C TYR A 681 17.02 -3.98 -32.54
N PHE A 682 17.48 -4.20 -31.32
CA PHE A 682 18.84 -4.62 -31.01
C PHE A 682 18.94 -6.14 -30.92
N SER A 683 18.17 -6.75 -30.03
CA SER A 683 18.11 -8.21 -29.89
C SER A 683 16.88 -8.63 -29.09
N GLN A 684 16.38 -9.81 -29.38
CA GLN A 684 15.56 -10.54 -28.40
C GLN A 684 16.45 -11.07 -27.27
N ALA A 685 15.82 -11.55 -26.20
CA ALA A 685 16.54 -12.25 -25.15
C ALA A 685 17.16 -13.56 -25.73
N VAL A 686 18.41 -13.81 -25.41
CA VAL A 686 19.17 -14.97 -25.89
C VAL A 686 19.66 -15.82 -24.72
N PRO A 687 19.91 -17.13 -24.94
CA PRO A 687 20.56 -17.97 -23.95
C PRO A 687 21.98 -17.46 -23.61
N GLU A 688 22.48 -17.83 -22.43
CA GLU A 688 23.82 -17.44 -21.96
C GLU A 688 24.93 -17.70 -23.00
N ALA A 689 24.89 -18.83 -23.70
CA ALA A 689 25.88 -19.20 -24.69
C ALA A 689 25.98 -18.20 -25.87
N GLU A 690 24.94 -17.42 -26.10
CA GLU A 690 24.87 -16.46 -27.21
C GLU A 690 25.24 -15.03 -26.78
N ILE A 691 25.48 -14.78 -25.50
CA ILE A 691 25.85 -13.44 -24.95
C ILE A 691 27.11 -12.92 -25.70
N VAL A 692 28.08 -13.77 -25.98
CA VAL A 692 29.29 -13.40 -26.73
C VAL A 692 28.95 -12.71 -28.06
N GLY A 693 27.89 -13.20 -28.74
CA GLY A 693 27.42 -12.63 -30.01
C GLY A 693 26.86 -11.23 -29.86
N LEU A 694 26.25 -10.92 -28.70
CA LEU A 694 25.70 -9.59 -28.39
C LEU A 694 26.80 -8.54 -28.17
N LEU A 695 27.94 -8.96 -27.63
CA LEU A 695 29.06 -8.09 -27.29
C LEU A 695 30.00 -7.79 -28.46
N THR A 696 29.87 -8.53 -29.55
CA THR A 696 30.64 -8.23 -30.76
C THR A 696 30.05 -6.99 -31.44
N PRO A 697 30.86 -5.96 -31.73
CA PRO A 697 30.39 -4.76 -32.41
C PRO A 697 29.65 -5.13 -33.71
N ARG A 698 28.38 -4.76 -33.82
CA ARG A 698 27.63 -4.85 -35.07
C ARG A 698 28.35 -3.98 -36.10
N LYS A 699 28.91 -4.57 -37.14
CA LYS A 699 29.36 -3.80 -38.29
C LYS A 699 28.16 -2.99 -38.78
N ALA A 700 28.29 -1.65 -38.73
CA ALA A 700 27.31 -0.76 -39.32
C ALA A 700 27.11 -1.15 -40.79
N GLY A 701 25.93 -1.70 -41.10
CA GLY A 701 25.48 -1.96 -42.47
C GLY A 701 24.67 -0.77 -42.98
#